data_e115f3996b3680ee443c715805184153
#
_entry.id   e115f3996b3680ee443c715805184153
#
_cell.length_a   1.000
_cell.length_b   1.000
_cell.length_c   1.000
_cell.angle_alpha   90.00
_cell.angle_beta   90.00
_cell.angle_gamma   90.00
#
_symmetry.space_group_name_H-M   'P 1'
#
loop_
_entity.id
_entity.type
_entity.pdbx_description
1 polymer ?
#
loop_
_entity_poly.entity_id
_entity_poly.type
_entity_poly.pdbx_seq_one_letter_code
_entity_poly.pdbx_strand_id
1 'polypeptide(L)'
;MSLIKQLWIATLCLTLLALGGSLVVGTLSARDYLVQALTVKNIDNAGGLALALSHLPKDPVSIELQLSARMDTGHYRLIRLVDPKGEVVAEQVAEGGDGDVPIWFRALIPMQAAAGVAQVQDGWHQFGTLSVVSHDRYAYESLWRSTLDLLLWFAVGGVACGALGTLLLKRILRPLDDVVEQATAIGERRFVSTREPGTLEFRRVVGAMNALSARVRLMLGEEAERLEALRFQSQHDDLTRLMTRTQFLRRVESALAREDEQAGGTLVIARVGDIASLNRQHGRPVVDDLLRALGHHLLHLASSRPDWEAGRLNGTDFALLATGEDDATGLAKRVQAVIEEALALAGDGTRLEVAFPLGACAFSPGTALKSLLARTDGALAIAEQAGARAISVADPDRPSLAHTELAGWRQAIEGALQAGGMQLGRFPVVDTTGELLHFEAPVRLAMDGGCQSAGYFMPWAARLGVINRIDAEVVRLALRSIASSGEPLGINISAESLRDAGFRSLLLASFAEQPASARQLWVEVPEYGVVQHPNEFRELCHALKPLGCRIGIEHCGRQLKQLGDLHDLGLDYLKVDAALIRGIDTDAGNQSVLRSLCVLAHSIGVRVIAEGVSSDAERLVLPALGIDGMTGPGVRYVGPGKA
;
A
#
# COMPACT_ATOMS: atom_id res chain seq x y z
N MET A 1 27.09 5.12 2.43
CA MET A 1 27.36 4.19 3.54
C MET A 1 26.23 4.31 4.55
N SER A 2 25.74 3.18 5.14
CA SER A 2 24.68 3.28 6.16
C SER A 2 25.22 3.91 7.45
N LEU A 3 24.37 4.63 8.19
CA LEU A 3 24.69 5.22 9.50
C LEU A 3 25.29 4.20 10.47
N ILE A 4 24.81 2.95 10.43
CA ILE A 4 25.33 1.83 11.24
C ILE A 4 26.81 1.55 10.90
N LYS A 5 27.16 1.53 9.60
CA LYS A 5 28.55 1.31 9.18
C LYS A 5 29.48 2.47 9.62
N GLN A 6 29.00 3.71 9.56
CA GLN A 6 29.75 4.88 10.02
C GLN A 6 29.98 4.81 11.53
N LEU A 7 28.94 4.45 12.30
CA LEU A 7 29.06 4.27 13.75
C LEU A 7 30.09 3.18 14.11
N TRP A 8 30.04 2.02 13.45
CA TRP A 8 31.00 0.94 13.67
C TRP A 8 32.44 1.38 13.37
N ILE A 9 32.65 2.11 12.27
CA ILE A 9 33.98 2.65 11.92
C ILE A 9 34.44 3.64 12.98
N ALA A 10 33.59 4.57 13.40
CA ALA A 10 33.92 5.56 14.43
C ALA A 10 34.24 4.89 15.78
N THR A 11 33.42 3.92 16.20
CA THR A 11 33.66 3.14 17.43
C THR A 11 34.96 2.34 17.35
N LEU A 12 35.23 1.69 16.21
CA LEU A 12 36.46 0.95 15.99
C LEU A 12 37.71 1.88 16.05
N CYS A 13 37.66 3.03 15.37
CA CYS A 13 38.73 4.00 15.41
C CYS A 13 38.98 4.54 16.83
N LEU A 14 37.92 4.87 17.56
CA LEU A 14 38.02 5.36 18.94
C LEU A 14 38.58 4.30 19.89
N THR A 15 38.10 3.04 19.78
CA THR A 15 38.60 1.94 20.59
C THR A 15 40.07 1.58 20.28
N LEU A 16 40.46 1.62 18.99
CA LEU A 16 41.85 1.41 18.60
C LEU A 16 42.78 2.51 19.11
N LEU A 17 42.33 3.76 19.07
CA LEU A 17 43.09 4.90 19.57
C LEU A 17 43.24 4.82 21.11
N ALA A 18 42.14 4.53 21.81
CA ALA A 18 42.16 4.34 23.26
C ALA A 18 43.00 3.13 23.68
N LEU A 19 42.90 1.99 22.97
CA LEU A 19 43.72 0.81 23.19
C LEU A 19 45.19 1.13 22.95
N GLY A 20 45.53 1.74 21.81
CA GLY A 20 46.91 2.11 21.47
C GLY A 20 47.53 3.00 22.52
N GLY A 21 46.84 4.05 22.94
CA GLY A 21 47.28 4.96 23.99
C GLY A 21 47.46 4.28 25.34
N SER A 22 46.46 3.50 25.77
CA SER A 22 46.51 2.75 27.04
C SER A 22 47.61 1.66 27.04
N LEU A 23 47.76 0.96 25.91
CA LEU A 23 48.80 -0.06 25.76
C LEU A 23 50.20 0.55 25.87
N VAL A 24 50.46 1.65 25.15
CA VAL A 24 51.76 2.31 25.18
C VAL A 24 52.06 2.86 26.58
N VAL A 25 51.15 3.63 27.17
CA VAL A 25 51.36 4.20 28.50
C VAL A 25 51.45 3.12 29.57
N GLY A 26 50.55 2.15 29.57
CA GLY A 26 50.54 1.06 30.54
C GLY A 26 51.79 0.18 30.47
N THR A 27 52.22 -0.18 29.25
CA THR A 27 53.39 -1.03 29.06
C THR A 27 54.68 -0.31 29.44
N LEU A 28 54.83 0.98 29.07
CA LEU A 28 55.98 1.79 29.45
C LEU A 28 56.05 2.02 30.96
N SER A 29 54.90 2.34 31.59
CA SER A 29 54.83 2.52 33.05
C SER A 29 55.16 1.22 33.82
N ALA A 30 54.59 0.09 33.35
CA ALA A 30 54.88 -1.23 33.96
C ALA A 30 56.35 -1.63 33.77
N ARG A 31 56.92 -1.38 32.57
CA ARG A 31 58.34 -1.57 32.30
C ARG A 31 59.23 -0.78 33.28
N ASP A 32 58.96 0.52 33.40
CA ASP A 32 59.78 1.39 34.27
C ASP A 32 59.68 0.96 35.73
N TYR A 33 58.46 0.58 36.18
CA TYR A 33 58.30 0.01 37.52
C TYR A 33 59.07 -1.28 37.72
N LEU A 34 59.03 -2.22 36.78
CA LEU A 34 59.73 -3.52 36.84
C LEU A 34 61.26 -3.31 36.79
N VAL A 35 61.74 -2.41 35.94
CA VAL A 35 63.18 -2.06 35.88
C VAL A 35 63.64 -1.48 37.20
N GLN A 36 62.88 -0.56 37.81
CA GLN A 36 63.21 -0.01 39.12
C GLN A 36 63.19 -1.07 40.22
N ALA A 37 62.19 -1.96 40.24
CA ALA A 37 62.06 -3.05 41.18
C ALA A 37 63.23 -4.04 41.06
N LEU A 38 63.64 -4.39 39.83
CA LEU A 38 64.82 -5.25 39.58
C LEU A 38 66.10 -4.57 40.03
N THR A 39 66.25 -3.27 39.82
CA THR A 39 67.44 -2.50 40.24
C THR A 39 67.58 -2.48 41.76
N VAL A 40 66.48 -2.19 42.50
CA VAL A 40 66.49 -2.26 43.97
C VAL A 40 66.82 -3.67 44.44
N LYS A 41 66.20 -4.71 43.85
CA LYS A 41 66.49 -6.10 44.17
C LYS A 41 67.97 -6.49 43.91
N ASN A 42 68.56 -5.99 42.83
CA ASN A 42 69.96 -6.18 42.52
C ASN A 42 70.90 -5.59 43.61
N ILE A 43 70.56 -4.37 44.09
CA ILE A 43 71.27 -3.67 45.13
C ILE A 43 71.18 -4.47 46.45
N ASP A 44 69.98 -4.84 46.86
CA ASP A 44 69.76 -5.65 48.08
C ASP A 44 70.45 -6.97 48.04
N ASN A 45 70.38 -7.69 46.92
CA ASN A 45 71.00 -8.97 46.70
C ASN A 45 72.56 -8.82 46.74
N ALA A 46 73.09 -7.81 46.10
CA ALA A 46 74.53 -7.50 46.12
C ALA A 46 74.99 -7.20 47.55
N GLY A 47 74.25 -6.41 48.31
CA GLY A 47 74.56 -6.11 49.70
C GLY A 47 74.52 -7.32 50.60
N GLY A 48 73.46 -8.14 50.48
CA GLY A 48 73.33 -9.39 51.27
C GLY A 48 74.42 -10.40 50.95
N LEU A 49 74.73 -10.58 49.65
CA LEU A 49 75.76 -11.51 49.22
C LEU A 49 77.17 -11.01 49.55
N ALA A 50 77.47 -9.71 49.42
CA ALA A 50 78.71 -9.08 49.80
C ALA A 50 78.97 -9.25 51.30
N LEU A 51 77.93 -9.04 52.15
CA LEU A 51 78.05 -9.29 53.59
C LEU A 51 78.36 -10.78 53.90
N ALA A 52 77.68 -11.71 53.24
CA ALA A 52 77.94 -13.12 53.40
C ALA A 52 79.38 -13.50 53.01
N LEU A 53 79.86 -12.97 51.86
CA LEU A 53 81.19 -13.18 51.39
C LEU A 53 82.25 -12.52 52.31
N SER A 54 81.91 -11.42 52.97
CA SER A 54 82.88 -10.75 53.93
C SER A 54 83.19 -11.58 55.16
N HIS A 55 82.23 -12.48 55.54
CA HIS A 55 82.42 -13.40 56.69
C HIS A 55 83.09 -14.77 56.36
N LEU A 56 83.27 -15.02 55.05
CA LEU A 56 83.88 -16.30 54.59
C LEU A 56 85.43 -16.20 54.47
N PRO A 57 86.17 -17.32 54.54
CA PRO A 57 87.54 -17.35 54.17
C PRO A 57 87.74 -16.87 52.72
N LYS A 58 88.83 -16.05 52.47
CA LYS A 58 89.10 -15.45 51.17
C LYS A 58 89.85 -16.41 50.20
N ASP A 59 89.65 -17.68 50.33
CA ASP A 59 90.17 -18.64 49.36
C ASP A 59 89.30 -18.76 48.12
N PRO A 60 89.88 -18.87 46.93
CA PRO A 60 89.12 -18.86 45.67
C PRO A 60 88.05 -19.97 45.60
N VAL A 61 88.28 -21.16 46.17
CA VAL A 61 87.36 -22.29 46.12
C VAL A 61 86.10 -22.04 46.96
N SER A 62 86.28 -21.47 48.19
CA SER A 62 85.10 -21.11 49.04
C SER A 62 84.26 -20.00 48.45
N ILE A 63 84.86 -19.02 47.79
CA ILE A 63 84.18 -17.96 47.10
C ILE A 63 83.39 -18.50 45.89
N GLU A 64 84.06 -19.31 45.05
CA GLU A 64 83.41 -19.86 43.87
C GLU A 64 82.26 -20.81 44.25
N LEU A 65 82.39 -21.63 45.27
CA LEU A 65 81.33 -22.52 45.78
C LEU A 65 80.13 -21.70 46.27
N GLN A 66 80.35 -20.62 46.98
CA GLN A 66 79.27 -19.73 47.48
C GLN A 66 78.59 -19.04 46.35
N LEU A 67 79.30 -18.57 45.35
CA LEU A 67 78.69 -17.92 44.15
C LEU A 67 77.90 -18.95 43.32
N SER A 68 78.44 -20.14 43.11
CA SER A 68 77.71 -21.24 42.43
C SER A 68 76.48 -21.63 43.19
N ALA A 69 76.51 -21.85 44.51
CA ALA A 69 75.37 -22.20 45.32
C ALA A 69 74.27 -21.13 45.26
N ARG A 70 74.63 -19.86 45.11
CA ARG A 70 73.66 -18.77 44.91
C ARG A 70 73.14 -18.71 43.48
N MET A 71 73.99 -19.00 42.50
CA MET A 71 73.56 -19.05 41.08
C MET A 71 72.55 -20.16 40.85
N ASP A 72 72.75 -21.34 41.50
CA ASP A 72 71.88 -22.52 41.42
C ASP A 72 70.43 -22.24 41.92
N THR A 73 70.22 -21.17 42.68
CA THR A 73 68.86 -20.72 43.06
C THR A 73 68.04 -20.22 41.85
N GLY A 74 68.68 -20.03 40.69
CA GLY A 74 68.04 -19.64 39.44
C GLY A 74 67.55 -18.18 39.39
N HIS A 75 67.91 -17.34 40.37
CA HIS A 75 67.46 -15.98 40.50
C HIS A 75 68.41 -14.95 39.88
N TYR A 76 69.64 -15.36 39.56
CA TYR A 76 70.69 -14.45 39.09
C TYR A 76 71.04 -14.75 37.64
N ARG A 77 71.32 -13.71 36.88
CA ARG A 77 71.89 -13.79 35.52
C ARG A 77 73.39 -13.71 35.52
N LEU A 78 73.91 -12.80 36.38
CA LEU A 78 75.34 -12.57 36.50
C LEU A 78 75.69 -12.30 37.98
N ILE A 79 76.70 -12.98 38.51
CA ILE A 79 77.36 -12.63 39.74
C ILE A 79 78.83 -12.50 39.42
N ARG A 80 79.46 -11.37 39.60
CA ARG A 80 80.87 -11.10 39.31
C ARG A 80 81.53 -10.43 40.49
N LEU A 81 82.61 -10.96 40.95
CA LEU A 81 83.48 -10.38 41.97
C LEU A 81 84.80 -9.94 41.32
N VAL A 82 85.15 -8.66 41.50
CA VAL A 82 86.30 -8.01 40.90
C VAL A 82 87.19 -7.46 42.05
N ASP A 83 88.48 -7.69 41.97
CA ASP A 83 89.41 -7.17 42.93
C ASP A 83 89.59 -5.60 42.82
N PRO A 84 90.31 -4.91 43.78
CA PRO A 84 90.53 -3.47 43.70
C PRO A 84 91.44 -3.05 42.52
N LYS A 85 92.12 -4.00 41.82
CA LYS A 85 92.91 -3.72 40.62
C LYS A 85 92.09 -3.90 39.33
N GLY A 86 90.83 -4.37 39.42
CA GLY A 86 89.94 -4.59 38.27
C GLY A 86 90.07 -6.03 37.69
N GLU A 87 90.79 -6.97 38.31
CA GLU A 87 90.83 -8.36 37.85
C GLU A 87 89.61 -9.13 38.37
N VAL A 88 89.08 -10.04 37.53
CA VAL A 88 87.90 -10.83 37.89
C VAL A 88 88.37 -12.01 38.79
N VAL A 89 87.94 -11.99 40.06
CA VAL A 89 88.24 -13.04 41.05
C VAL A 89 87.38 -14.26 40.84
N ALA A 90 86.08 -14.05 40.59
CA ALA A 90 85.12 -15.12 40.26
C ALA A 90 83.93 -14.53 39.48
N GLU A 91 83.48 -15.28 38.53
CA GLU A 91 82.29 -14.92 37.70
C GLU A 91 81.43 -16.14 37.48
N GLN A 92 80.15 -15.96 37.68
CA GLN A 92 79.10 -16.94 37.36
C GLN A 92 78.07 -16.30 36.49
N VAL A 93 77.78 -16.89 35.33
CA VAL A 93 76.80 -16.43 34.35
C VAL A 93 75.78 -17.55 34.13
N ALA A 94 74.56 -17.29 34.31
CA ALA A 94 73.51 -18.27 33.98
C ALA A 94 73.37 -18.37 32.46
N GLU A 95 73.34 -19.57 31.93
CA GLU A 95 72.91 -19.81 30.56
C GLU A 95 71.43 -19.46 30.45
N GLY A 96 71.12 -18.50 29.60
CA GLY A 96 69.74 -17.94 29.45
C GLY A 96 68.78 -18.98 28.89
N GLY A 97 67.82 -19.43 29.70
CA GLY A 97 66.68 -20.16 29.22
C GLY A 97 65.67 -19.18 28.61
N ASP A 98 65.24 -19.37 27.35
CA ASP A 98 64.19 -18.65 26.70
C ASP A 98 62.83 -18.91 27.40
N GLY A 99 62.28 -17.92 28.08
CA GLY A 99 60.92 -18.01 28.62
C GLY A 99 59.86 -17.92 27.53
N ASP A 100 58.57 -18.17 27.87
CA ASP A 100 57.40 -18.19 26.96
C ASP A 100 57.05 -16.82 26.33
N VAL A 101 57.93 -15.81 26.49
CA VAL A 101 57.69 -14.46 25.98
C VAL A 101 58.25 -14.31 24.56
N PRO A 102 57.45 -13.87 23.57
CA PRO A 102 57.88 -13.72 22.18
C PRO A 102 59.14 -12.85 22.03
N ILE A 103 60.07 -13.26 21.18
CA ILE A 103 61.34 -12.57 20.94
C ILE A 103 61.12 -11.11 20.47
N TRP A 104 60.10 -10.88 19.61
CA TRP A 104 59.77 -9.52 19.13
C TRP A 104 59.36 -8.60 20.25
N PHE A 105 58.64 -9.11 21.29
CA PHE A 105 58.20 -8.31 22.43
C PHE A 105 59.38 -7.86 23.29
N ARG A 106 60.35 -8.77 23.52
CA ARG A 106 61.61 -8.43 24.23
C ARG A 106 62.43 -7.42 23.44
N ALA A 107 62.49 -7.54 22.11
CA ALA A 107 63.19 -6.61 21.24
C ALA A 107 62.56 -5.22 21.23
N LEU A 108 61.23 -5.16 21.30
CA LEU A 108 60.47 -3.88 21.29
C LEU A 108 60.56 -3.15 22.62
N ILE A 109 60.61 -3.89 23.74
CA ILE A 109 60.62 -3.31 25.12
C ILE A 109 61.81 -3.82 25.90
N PRO A 110 63.03 -3.33 25.64
CA PRO A 110 64.22 -3.76 26.35
C PRO A 110 64.17 -3.33 27.82
N MET A 111 64.39 -4.30 28.74
CA MET A 111 64.51 -4.03 30.18
C MET A 111 65.96 -4.18 30.59
N GLN A 112 66.61 -3.05 30.93
CA GLN A 112 67.98 -3.01 31.41
C GLN A 112 67.96 -2.50 32.85
N ALA A 113 68.00 -3.42 33.81
CA ALA A 113 68.16 -3.05 35.21
C ALA A 113 69.63 -2.85 35.53
N ALA A 114 69.93 -1.84 36.29
CA ALA A 114 71.28 -1.59 36.74
C ALA A 114 71.77 -2.73 37.64
N ALA A 115 73.05 -3.12 37.49
CA ALA A 115 73.67 -4.10 38.36
C ALA A 115 73.74 -3.56 39.81
N GLY A 116 73.35 -4.36 40.74
CA GLY A 116 73.65 -4.08 42.16
C GLY A 116 75.10 -4.17 42.46
N VAL A 117 75.69 -3.18 43.03
CA VAL A 117 77.13 -3.18 43.36
C VAL A 117 77.29 -3.03 44.86
N ALA A 118 78.14 -3.91 45.47
CA ALA A 118 78.49 -3.89 46.88
C ALA A 118 79.93 -4.23 47.11
N GLN A 119 80.52 -3.70 48.16
CA GLN A 119 81.91 -3.96 48.50
C GLN A 119 82.02 -5.17 49.43
N VAL A 120 82.92 -6.13 49.08
CA VAL A 120 83.28 -7.25 49.93
C VAL A 120 84.50 -6.83 50.73
N GLN A 121 84.44 -7.03 52.06
CA GLN A 121 85.50 -6.66 52.98
C GLN A 121 86.26 -7.89 53.54
N ASP A 122 87.53 -7.72 53.82
CA ASP A 122 88.32 -8.62 54.55
C ASP A 122 88.94 -7.88 55.73
N GLY A 123 88.26 -7.96 56.87
CA GLY A 123 88.57 -7.12 58.02
C GLY A 123 88.47 -5.66 57.71
N TRP A 124 89.60 -4.90 57.71
CA TRP A 124 89.64 -3.47 57.43
C TRP A 124 90.00 -3.12 55.97
N HIS A 125 90.19 -4.13 55.13
CA HIS A 125 90.63 -3.96 53.75
C HIS A 125 89.50 -4.31 52.80
N GLN A 126 89.35 -3.54 51.70
CA GLN A 126 88.43 -3.89 50.62
C GLN A 126 89.04 -5.08 49.85
N PHE A 127 88.37 -6.26 49.90
CA PHE A 127 88.75 -7.42 49.15
C PHE A 127 88.34 -7.34 47.66
N GLY A 128 87.17 -6.77 47.36
CA GLY A 128 86.70 -6.63 46.00
C GLY A 128 85.36 -5.99 45.92
N THR A 129 84.89 -5.78 44.71
CA THR A 129 83.57 -5.23 44.37
C THR A 129 82.73 -6.35 43.73
N LEU A 130 81.60 -6.67 44.35
CA LEU A 130 80.62 -7.61 43.88
C LEU A 130 79.55 -6.91 43.02
N SER A 131 79.35 -7.40 41.82
CA SER A 131 78.23 -6.99 40.91
C SER A 131 77.25 -8.13 40.76
N VAL A 132 75.96 -7.84 40.98
CA VAL A 132 74.90 -8.85 40.90
C VAL A 132 73.81 -8.31 39.93
N VAL A 133 73.41 -9.18 38.99
CA VAL A 133 72.29 -8.90 38.09
C VAL A 133 71.28 -10.07 38.21
N SER A 134 70.06 -9.74 38.61
CA SER A 134 68.98 -10.72 38.68
C SER A 134 68.45 -11.07 37.30
N HIS A 135 67.83 -12.26 37.20
CA HIS A 135 67.21 -12.69 35.96
C HIS A 135 65.98 -11.89 35.64
N ASP A 136 65.83 -11.37 34.42
CA ASP A 136 64.75 -10.52 33.95
C ASP A 136 63.51 -11.32 33.41
N ARG A 137 63.61 -12.67 33.38
CA ARG A 137 62.59 -13.58 32.88
C ARG A 137 61.19 -13.28 33.49
N TYR A 138 61.10 -13.24 34.81
CA TYR A 138 59.85 -13.03 35.52
C TYR A 138 59.24 -11.67 35.20
N ALA A 139 60.05 -10.65 35.06
CA ALA A 139 59.60 -9.31 34.72
C ALA A 139 58.98 -9.27 33.30
N TYR A 140 59.62 -9.96 32.33
CA TYR A 140 59.07 -10.08 30.98
C TYR A 140 57.80 -10.92 30.95
N GLU A 141 57.72 -12.03 31.68
CA GLU A 141 56.50 -12.85 31.76
C GLU A 141 55.34 -12.08 32.39
N SER A 142 55.58 -11.32 33.45
CA SER A 142 54.60 -10.47 34.10
C SER A 142 54.09 -9.36 33.18
N LEU A 143 55.03 -8.69 32.47
CA LEU A 143 54.69 -7.63 31.53
C LEU A 143 53.88 -8.16 30.34
N TRP A 144 54.26 -9.33 29.81
CA TRP A 144 53.57 -10.02 28.72
C TRP A 144 52.12 -10.40 29.10
N ARG A 145 51.92 -11.02 30.27
CA ARG A 145 50.57 -11.34 30.78
C ARG A 145 49.71 -10.10 30.94
N SER A 146 50.23 -9.06 31.58
CA SER A 146 49.49 -7.79 31.75
C SER A 146 49.08 -7.18 30.41
N THR A 147 49.98 -7.29 29.40
CA THR A 147 49.67 -6.81 28.04
C THR A 147 48.57 -7.62 27.38
N LEU A 148 48.60 -8.96 27.52
CA LEU A 148 47.53 -9.83 26.99
C LEU A 148 46.18 -9.61 27.68
N ASP A 149 46.19 -9.47 29.02
CA ASP A 149 44.98 -9.19 29.78
C ASP A 149 44.34 -7.85 29.35
N LEU A 150 45.16 -6.84 29.14
CA LEU A 150 44.73 -5.53 28.67
C LEU A 150 44.13 -5.61 27.28
N LEU A 151 44.73 -6.32 26.35
CA LEU A 151 44.20 -6.58 25.01
C LEU A 151 42.86 -7.33 25.08
N LEU A 152 42.74 -8.35 25.92
CA LEU A 152 41.50 -9.11 26.10
C LEU A 152 40.36 -8.20 26.60
N TRP A 153 40.62 -7.41 27.64
CA TRP A 153 39.62 -6.51 28.20
C TRP A 153 39.15 -5.45 27.19
N PHE A 154 40.07 -4.90 26.39
CA PHE A 154 39.68 -3.94 25.33
C PHE A 154 38.89 -4.61 24.19
N ALA A 155 39.25 -5.87 23.83
CA ALA A 155 38.48 -6.63 22.83
C ALA A 155 37.03 -6.88 23.30
N VAL A 156 36.88 -7.36 24.54
CA VAL A 156 35.56 -7.61 25.14
C VAL A 156 34.78 -6.30 25.27
N GLY A 157 35.39 -5.25 25.76
CA GLY A 157 34.77 -3.91 25.89
C GLY A 157 34.34 -3.33 24.54
N GLY A 158 35.21 -3.47 23.51
CA GLY A 158 34.90 -3.01 22.15
C GLY A 158 33.70 -3.72 21.54
N VAL A 159 33.65 -5.06 21.68
CA VAL A 159 32.49 -5.86 21.22
C VAL A 159 31.23 -5.49 21.99
N ALA A 160 31.28 -5.35 23.29
CA ALA A 160 30.16 -4.98 24.13
C ALA A 160 29.62 -3.57 23.78
N CYS A 161 30.50 -2.59 23.64
CA CYS A 161 30.14 -1.24 23.21
C CYS A 161 29.53 -1.21 21.81
N GLY A 162 30.09 -1.96 20.86
CA GLY A 162 29.57 -2.07 19.50
C GLY A 162 28.20 -2.73 19.47
N ALA A 163 27.98 -3.80 20.22
CA ALA A 163 26.69 -4.49 20.33
C ALA A 163 25.63 -3.56 20.95
N LEU A 164 25.95 -2.93 22.08
CA LEU A 164 25.04 -1.99 22.75
C LEU A 164 24.72 -0.79 21.86
N GLY A 165 25.73 -0.19 21.21
CA GLY A 165 25.54 0.91 20.27
C GLY A 165 24.63 0.54 19.09
N THR A 166 24.79 -0.67 18.55
CA THR A 166 23.95 -1.19 17.47
C THR A 166 22.49 -1.38 17.92
N LEU A 167 22.28 -1.94 19.12
CA LEU A 167 20.94 -2.12 19.69
C LEU A 167 20.24 -0.76 19.93
N LEU A 168 20.96 0.20 20.51
CA LEU A 168 20.45 1.54 20.76
C LEU A 168 20.11 2.26 19.43
N LEU A 169 21.02 2.18 18.45
CA LEU A 169 20.80 2.82 17.15
C LEU A 169 19.62 2.22 16.41
N LYS A 170 19.48 0.89 16.38
CA LYS A 170 18.30 0.23 15.80
C LYS A 170 17.00 0.66 16.49
N ARG A 171 17.02 0.78 17.83
CA ARG A 171 15.83 1.22 18.58
C ARG A 171 15.48 2.68 18.30
N ILE A 172 16.48 3.55 18.12
CA ILE A 172 16.28 4.98 17.82
C ILE A 172 15.84 5.19 16.37
N LEU A 173 16.38 4.41 15.42
CA LEU A 173 16.08 4.58 14.00
C LEU A 173 14.79 3.87 13.54
N ARG A 174 14.27 2.91 14.30
CA ARG A 174 13.01 2.20 13.95
C ARG A 174 11.84 3.12 13.62
N PRO A 175 11.58 4.22 14.37
CA PRO A 175 10.52 5.19 13.99
C PRO A 175 10.79 5.92 12.68
N LEU A 176 12.03 5.95 12.19
CA LEU A 176 12.34 6.54 10.88
C LEU A 176 11.83 5.68 9.73
N ASP A 177 11.87 4.36 9.89
CA ASP A 177 11.31 3.44 8.90
C ASP A 177 9.80 3.66 8.77
N ASP A 178 9.08 3.84 9.90
CA ASP A 178 7.64 4.15 9.93
C ASP A 178 7.34 5.51 9.23
N VAL A 179 8.20 6.51 9.42
CA VAL A 179 8.09 7.83 8.75
C VAL A 179 8.31 7.71 7.24
N VAL A 180 9.31 6.92 6.83
CA VAL A 180 9.61 6.68 5.41
C VAL A 180 8.47 5.91 4.75
N GLU A 181 7.91 4.90 5.43
CA GLU A 181 6.76 4.15 4.95
C GLU A 181 5.54 5.06 4.79
N GLN A 182 5.24 5.92 5.79
CA GLN A 182 4.16 6.91 5.69
C GLN A 182 4.41 7.91 4.56
N ALA A 183 5.64 8.42 4.41
CA ALA A 183 5.99 9.32 3.32
C ALA A 183 5.83 8.67 1.95
N THR A 184 6.22 7.41 1.83
CA THR A 184 6.05 6.61 0.61
C THR A 184 4.56 6.37 0.34
N ALA A 185 3.78 6.03 1.37
CA ALA A 185 2.34 5.88 1.25
C ALA A 185 1.65 7.18 0.77
N ILE A 186 2.06 8.34 1.31
CA ILE A 186 1.58 9.65 0.84
C ILE A 186 2.00 9.89 -0.62
N GLY A 187 3.23 9.54 -1.00
CA GLY A 187 3.70 9.59 -2.38
C GLY A 187 2.93 8.67 -3.33
N GLU A 188 2.44 7.54 -2.81
CA GLU A 188 1.53 6.61 -3.49
C GLU A 188 0.05 7.00 -3.35
N ARG A 189 -0.23 8.23 -2.89
CA ARG A 189 -1.58 8.79 -2.74
C ARG A 189 -2.44 8.11 -1.66
N ARG A 190 -1.80 7.45 -0.70
CA ARG A 190 -2.45 6.84 0.47
C ARG A 190 -2.22 7.72 1.69
N PHE A 191 -3.24 8.46 2.11
CA PHE A 191 -3.16 9.40 3.24
C PHE A 191 -3.44 8.70 4.56
N VAL A 192 -2.50 7.86 4.98
CA VAL A 192 -2.58 7.08 6.23
C VAL A 192 -2.03 7.86 7.41
N SER A 193 -2.46 7.50 8.63
CA SER A 193 -1.93 8.05 9.87
C SER A 193 -1.09 7.00 10.59
N THR A 194 0.08 7.40 11.07
CA THR A 194 1.01 6.51 11.80
C THR A 194 1.00 6.85 13.28
N ARG A 195 1.25 5.85 14.13
CA ARG A 195 1.33 6.05 15.58
C ARG A 195 2.50 6.94 15.96
N GLU A 196 2.27 7.91 16.83
CA GLU A 196 3.31 8.83 17.29
C GLU A 196 4.39 8.08 18.09
N PRO A 197 5.68 8.23 17.73
CA PRO A 197 6.79 7.62 18.43
C PRO A 197 7.08 8.31 19.78
N GLY A 198 7.80 7.59 20.66
CA GLY A 198 8.17 8.11 21.97
C GLY A 198 9.21 9.22 21.97
N THR A 199 10.02 9.35 20.92
CA THR A 199 11.09 10.38 20.79
C THR A 199 10.51 11.69 20.33
N LEU A 200 10.94 12.82 20.95
CA LEU A 200 10.36 14.14 20.73
C LEU A 200 10.52 14.61 19.27
N GLU A 201 11.68 14.35 18.68
CA GLU A 201 12.03 14.77 17.32
C GLU A 201 11.16 14.06 16.29
N PHE A 202 11.05 12.74 16.39
CA PHE A 202 10.23 11.95 15.47
C PHE A 202 8.73 12.19 15.71
N ARG A 203 8.30 12.44 16.95
CA ARG A 203 6.90 12.80 17.25
C ARG A 203 6.47 14.06 16.52
N ARG A 204 7.35 15.08 16.46
CA ARG A 204 7.06 16.32 15.72
C ARG A 204 6.87 16.06 14.22
N VAL A 205 7.72 15.23 13.63
CA VAL A 205 7.63 14.89 12.19
C VAL A 205 6.38 14.07 11.91
N VAL A 206 6.16 12.99 12.67
CA VAL A 206 4.95 12.13 12.52
C VAL A 206 3.68 12.94 12.78
N GLY A 207 3.68 13.80 13.81
CA GLY A 207 2.54 14.67 14.10
C GLY A 207 2.22 15.63 12.94
N ALA A 208 3.25 16.24 12.33
CA ALA A 208 3.06 17.10 11.16
C ALA A 208 2.53 16.32 9.95
N MET A 209 3.03 15.10 9.69
CA MET A 209 2.56 14.24 8.61
C MET A 209 1.13 13.75 8.86
N ASN A 210 0.79 13.37 10.09
CA ASN A 210 -0.57 13.01 10.48
C ASN A 210 -1.54 14.19 10.29
N ALA A 211 -1.12 15.39 10.69
CA ALA A 211 -1.91 16.61 10.50
C ALA A 211 -2.12 16.92 9.00
N LEU A 212 -1.10 16.73 8.17
CA LEU A 212 -1.21 16.87 6.72
C LEU A 212 -2.20 15.86 6.14
N SER A 213 -2.06 14.56 6.48
CA SER A 213 -2.97 13.50 6.04
C SER A 213 -4.41 13.77 6.49
N ALA A 214 -4.61 14.22 7.75
CA ALA A 214 -5.92 14.56 8.27
C ALA A 214 -6.53 15.77 7.53
N ARG A 215 -5.73 16.79 7.23
CA ARG A 215 -6.20 17.97 6.48
C ARG A 215 -6.61 17.64 5.04
N VAL A 216 -5.84 16.79 4.37
CA VAL A 216 -6.19 16.34 3.02
C VAL A 216 -7.49 15.54 3.04
N ARG A 217 -7.66 14.60 3.98
CA ARG A 217 -8.90 13.84 4.14
C ARG A 217 -10.11 14.74 4.39
N LEU A 218 -9.98 15.73 5.25
CA LEU A 218 -11.06 16.66 5.57
C LEU A 218 -11.43 17.50 4.34
N MET A 219 -10.45 18.01 3.60
CA MET A 219 -10.67 18.76 2.36
C MET A 219 -11.37 17.90 1.29
N LEU A 220 -10.98 16.62 1.16
CA LEU A 220 -11.61 15.69 0.22
C LEU A 220 -13.08 15.43 0.60
N GLY A 221 -13.38 15.29 1.90
CA GLY A 221 -14.73 15.12 2.40
C GLY A 221 -15.61 16.34 2.12
N GLU A 222 -15.11 17.54 2.43
CA GLU A 222 -15.83 18.80 2.16
C GLU A 222 -16.10 19.00 0.66
N GLU A 223 -15.13 18.69 -0.21
CA GLU A 223 -15.30 18.84 -1.66
C GLU A 223 -16.24 17.76 -2.23
N ALA A 224 -16.20 16.53 -1.70
CA ALA A 224 -17.16 15.49 -2.07
C ALA A 224 -18.61 15.85 -1.67
N GLU A 225 -18.83 16.44 -0.49
CA GLU A 225 -20.16 16.94 -0.08
C GLU A 225 -20.62 18.09 -0.98
N ARG A 226 -19.72 18.99 -1.34
CA ARG A 226 -20.02 20.09 -2.27
C ARG A 226 -20.40 19.59 -3.66
N LEU A 227 -19.68 18.57 -4.16
CA LEU A 227 -20.01 17.90 -5.42
C LEU A 227 -21.39 17.27 -5.41
N GLU A 228 -21.72 16.56 -4.34
CA GLU A 228 -23.04 15.94 -4.20
C GLU A 228 -24.16 17.01 -4.19
N ALA A 229 -23.94 18.13 -3.50
CA ALA A 229 -24.89 19.24 -3.49
C ALA A 229 -25.08 19.87 -4.88
N LEU A 230 -23.99 20.11 -5.61
CA LEU A 230 -24.04 20.65 -6.99
C LEU A 230 -24.74 19.67 -7.94
N ARG A 231 -24.41 18.38 -7.84
CA ARG A 231 -25.05 17.31 -8.62
C ARG A 231 -26.55 17.27 -8.34
N PHE A 232 -26.92 17.30 -7.06
CA PHE A 232 -28.29 17.26 -6.66
C PHE A 232 -29.09 18.43 -7.26
N GLN A 233 -28.58 19.67 -7.20
CA GLN A 233 -29.21 20.84 -7.78
C GLN A 233 -29.37 20.75 -9.30
N SER A 234 -28.40 20.19 -10.01
CA SER A 234 -28.45 20.14 -11.48
C SER A 234 -29.25 18.98 -12.04
N GLN A 235 -29.40 17.90 -11.28
CA GLN A 235 -29.94 16.63 -11.77
C GLN A 235 -31.32 16.29 -11.21
N HIS A 236 -31.81 16.99 -10.17
CA HIS A 236 -33.04 16.66 -9.49
C HIS A 236 -34.07 17.82 -9.59
N ASP A 237 -35.32 17.44 -9.58
CA ASP A 237 -36.47 18.38 -9.54
C ASP A 237 -36.60 19.00 -8.15
N ASP A 238 -36.67 20.32 -8.06
CA ASP A 238 -36.66 21.04 -6.78
C ASP A 238 -37.83 20.68 -5.85
N LEU A 239 -38.98 20.33 -6.41
CA LEU A 239 -40.19 20.02 -5.64
C LEU A 239 -40.18 18.57 -5.13
N THR A 240 -39.93 17.62 -6.02
CA THR A 240 -40.09 16.18 -5.74
C THR A 240 -38.79 15.50 -5.36
N ARG A 241 -37.66 16.16 -5.61
CA ARG A 241 -36.29 15.59 -5.42
C ARG A 241 -35.99 14.38 -6.30
N LEU A 242 -36.89 14.03 -7.22
CA LEU A 242 -36.66 13.00 -8.23
C LEU A 242 -35.74 13.53 -9.33
N MET A 243 -35.12 12.63 -10.11
CA MET A 243 -34.32 13.04 -11.27
C MET A 243 -35.15 13.87 -12.24
N THR A 244 -34.53 14.90 -12.82
CA THR A 244 -35.13 15.63 -13.95
C THR A 244 -35.30 14.71 -15.16
N ARG A 245 -36.25 15.02 -16.06
CA ARG A 245 -36.48 14.25 -17.29
C ARG A 245 -35.18 13.94 -18.05
N THR A 246 -34.35 14.96 -18.25
CA THR A 246 -33.11 14.82 -19.03
C THR A 246 -32.16 13.83 -18.39
N GLN A 247 -31.96 13.93 -17.10
CA GLN A 247 -31.07 13.05 -16.38
C GLN A 247 -31.61 11.61 -16.31
N PHE A 248 -32.93 11.46 -16.05
CA PHE A 248 -33.56 10.15 -16.01
C PHE A 248 -33.46 9.41 -17.36
N LEU A 249 -33.71 10.09 -18.48
CA LEU A 249 -33.59 9.48 -19.81
C LEU A 249 -32.15 9.08 -20.15
N ARG A 250 -31.16 9.88 -19.73
CA ARG A 250 -29.73 9.47 -19.84
C ARG A 250 -29.41 8.21 -19.02
N ARG A 251 -30.01 8.09 -17.82
CA ARG A 251 -29.88 6.86 -17.01
C ARG A 251 -30.51 5.66 -17.68
N VAL A 252 -31.69 5.82 -18.26
CA VAL A 252 -32.32 4.75 -19.05
C VAL A 252 -31.45 4.36 -20.22
N GLU A 253 -30.88 5.32 -20.94
CA GLU A 253 -30.01 5.05 -22.09
C GLU A 253 -28.71 4.33 -21.67
N SER A 254 -28.11 4.75 -20.55
CA SER A 254 -26.97 4.06 -19.97
C SER A 254 -27.31 2.62 -19.57
N ALA A 255 -28.48 2.41 -18.94
CA ALA A 255 -28.95 1.06 -18.55
C ALA A 255 -29.17 0.15 -19.76
N LEU A 256 -29.69 0.70 -20.88
CA LEU A 256 -29.88 -0.05 -22.14
C LEU A 256 -28.56 -0.49 -22.79
N ALA A 257 -27.48 0.25 -22.52
CA ALA A 257 -26.14 -0.01 -23.06
C ALA A 257 -25.28 -0.92 -22.13
N ARG A 258 -25.77 -1.29 -20.95
CA ARG A 258 -25.01 -2.14 -20.00
C ARG A 258 -24.72 -3.52 -20.54
N GLU A 259 -23.53 -4.00 -20.22
CA GLU A 259 -23.07 -5.36 -20.59
C GLU A 259 -22.63 -6.18 -19.37
N ASP A 260 -23.14 -5.84 -18.18
CA ASP A 260 -22.86 -6.52 -16.92
C ASP A 260 -24.03 -7.40 -16.43
N GLU A 261 -23.90 -7.92 -15.21
CA GLU A 261 -24.93 -8.76 -14.57
C GLU A 261 -26.24 -8.02 -14.28
N GLN A 262 -26.24 -6.68 -14.30
CA GLN A 262 -27.41 -5.81 -14.11
C GLN A 262 -28.02 -5.37 -15.44
N ALA A 263 -27.59 -5.93 -16.55
CA ALA A 263 -28.09 -5.60 -17.87
C ALA A 263 -29.56 -6.04 -18.05
N GLY A 264 -30.38 -5.18 -18.67
CA GLY A 264 -31.83 -5.37 -18.77
C GLY A 264 -32.59 -4.85 -17.56
N GLY A 265 -33.91 -4.97 -17.56
CA GLY A 265 -34.78 -4.51 -16.46
C GLY A 265 -36.16 -4.09 -16.89
N THR A 266 -36.82 -3.25 -16.08
CA THR A 266 -38.17 -2.75 -16.31
C THR A 266 -38.25 -1.23 -16.15
N LEU A 267 -38.97 -0.59 -17.07
CA LEU A 267 -39.37 0.82 -16.97
C LEU A 267 -40.86 0.90 -16.63
N VAL A 268 -41.19 1.65 -15.58
CA VAL A 268 -42.58 1.97 -15.20
C VAL A 268 -42.79 3.46 -15.31
N ILE A 269 -43.90 3.88 -15.92
CA ILE A 269 -44.35 5.29 -15.95
C ILE A 269 -45.72 5.36 -15.32
N ALA A 270 -45.89 6.25 -14.34
CA ALA A 270 -47.17 6.55 -13.69
C ALA A 270 -47.56 7.99 -14.01
N ARG A 271 -48.82 8.25 -14.39
CA ARG A 271 -49.36 9.57 -14.67
C ARG A 271 -50.34 9.99 -13.59
N VAL A 272 -50.04 11.07 -12.91
CA VAL A 272 -50.96 11.70 -11.95
C VAL A 272 -51.96 12.58 -12.72
N GLY A 273 -53.25 12.23 -12.66
CA GLY A 273 -54.29 12.89 -13.45
C GLY A 273 -54.60 14.31 -12.98
N ASP A 274 -54.95 15.14 -13.94
CA ASP A 274 -55.47 16.51 -13.82
C ASP A 274 -55.00 17.36 -12.63
N ILE A 275 -53.67 17.56 -12.53
CA ILE A 275 -53.06 18.45 -11.52
C ILE A 275 -53.65 19.87 -11.56
N ALA A 276 -54.05 20.33 -12.74
CA ALA A 276 -54.67 21.64 -12.87
C ALA A 276 -56.04 21.73 -12.16
N SER A 277 -56.84 20.66 -12.23
CA SER A 277 -58.11 20.58 -11.50
C SER A 277 -57.89 20.42 -10.00
N LEU A 278 -56.92 19.57 -9.59
CA LEU A 278 -56.54 19.44 -8.19
C LEU A 278 -56.07 20.76 -7.57
N ASN A 279 -55.28 21.54 -8.29
CA ASN A 279 -54.86 22.90 -7.86
C ASN A 279 -56.06 23.86 -7.69
N ARG A 280 -57.06 23.76 -8.56
CA ARG A 280 -58.27 24.59 -8.43
C ARG A 280 -59.15 24.18 -7.25
N GLN A 281 -59.22 22.88 -6.96
CA GLN A 281 -60.09 22.34 -5.91
C GLN A 281 -59.47 22.45 -4.51
N HIS A 282 -58.17 22.14 -4.38
CA HIS A 282 -57.51 22.02 -3.10
C HIS A 282 -56.42 23.07 -2.84
N GLY A 283 -56.10 23.87 -3.85
CA GLY A 283 -55.01 24.86 -3.76
C GLY A 283 -53.64 24.30 -4.04
N ARG A 284 -52.73 25.16 -4.49
CA ARG A 284 -51.37 24.79 -4.89
C ARG A 284 -50.52 24.16 -3.77
N PRO A 285 -50.59 24.65 -2.51
CA PRO A 285 -49.78 24.05 -1.43
C PRO A 285 -50.11 22.59 -1.18
N VAL A 286 -51.37 22.19 -1.19
CA VAL A 286 -51.81 20.79 -0.98
C VAL A 286 -51.33 19.88 -2.11
N VAL A 287 -51.38 20.37 -3.35
CA VAL A 287 -50.86 19.60 -4.50
C VAL A 287 -49.32 19.52 -4.48
N ASP A 288 -48.64 20.57 -4.08
CA ASP A 288 -47.18 20.56 -3.91
C ASP A 288 -46.76 19.56 -2.80
N ASP A 289 -47.52 19.49 -1.71
CA ASP A 289 -47.29 18.49 -0.63
C ASP A 289 -47.53 17.05 -1.12
N LEU A 290 -48.58 16.84 -1.93
CA LEU A 290 -48.80 15.56 -2.59
C LEU A 290 -47.63 15.17 -3.49
N LEU A 291 -47.14 16.08 -4.33
CA LEU A 291 -46.05 15.82 -5.24
C LEU A 291 -44.74 15.55 -4.47
N ARG A 292 -44.50 16.24 -3.35
CA ARG A 292 -43.38 15.95 -2.43
C ARG A 292 -43.48 14.54 -1.82
N ALA A 293 -44.67 14.17 -1.34
CA ALA A 293 -44.93 12.85 -0.80
C ALA A 293 -44.67 11.74 -1.85
N LEU A 294 -45.20 11.91 -3.06
CA LEU A 294 -44.96 11.02 -4.19
C LEU A 294 -43.46 10.87 -4.49
N GLY A 295 -42.74 12.00 -4.56
CA GLY A 295 -41.31 12.02 -4.76
C GLY A 295 -40.56 11.24 -3.68
N HIS A 296 -40.88 11.48 -2.41
CA HIS A 296 -40.27 10.82 -1.26
C HIS A 296 -40.49 9.30 -1.30
N HIS A 297 -41.69 8.84 -1.52
CA HIS A 297 -42.03 7.44 -1.53
C HIS A 297 -41.41 6.68 -2.74
N LEU A 298 -41.36 7.32 -3.92
CA LEU A 298 -40.69 6.75 -5.10
C LEU A 298 -39.18 6.70 -4.91
N LEU A 299 -38.56 7.71 -4.27
CA LEU A 299 -37.13 7.66 -3.90
C LEU A 299 -36.85 6.55 -2.92
N HIS A 300 -37.72 6.35 -1.92
CA HIS A 300 -37.57 5.25 -0.96
C HIS A 300 -37.63 3.88 -1.65
N LEU A 301 -38.59 3.71 -2.60
CA LEU A 301 -38.65 2.49 -3.40
C LEU A 301 -37.40 2.30 -4.26
N ALA A 302 -36.92 3.34 -4.93
CA ALA A 302 -35.69 3.28 -5.72
C ALA A 302 -34.47 2.96 -4.86
N SER A 303 -34.36 3.50 -3.65
CA SER A 303 -33.24 3.24 -2.72
C SER A 303 -33.19 1.80 -2.18
N SER A 304 -34.27 1.00 -2.39
CA SER A 304 -34.28 -0.41 -1.98
C SER A 304 -33.32 -1.30 -2.80
N ARG A 305 -32.87 -0.82 -3.95
CA ARG A 305 -31.88 -1.46 -4.83
C ARG A 305 -30.89 -0.43 -5.35
N PRO A 306 -29.60 -0.73 -5.41
CA PRO A 306 -28.55 0.25 -5.71
C PRO A 306 -28.65 0.87 -7.13
N ASP A 307 -29.25 0.14 -8.07
CA ASP A 307 -29.31 0.54 -9.48
C ASP A 307 -30.72 0.94 -9.95
N TRP A 308 -31.66 1.09 -9.01
CA TRP A 308 -32.98 1.63 -9.32
C TRP A 308 -32.98 3.14 -9.26
N GLU A 309 -33.68 3.79 -10.19
CA GLU A 309 -33.72 5.24 -10.32
C GLU A 309 -35.17 5.72 -10.51
N ALA A 310 -35.50 6.80 -9.83
CA ALA A 310 -36.80 7.44 -9.97
C ALA A 310 -36.68 8.85 -10.58
N GLY A 311 -37.56 9.20 -11.52
CA GLY A 311 -37.51 10.47 -12.23
C GLY A 311 -38.88 11.09 -12.41
N ARG A 312 -38.91 12.43 -12.54
CA ARG A 312 -40.07 13.19 -12.95
C ARG A 312 -39.93 13.59 -14.40
N LEU A 313 -40.76 13.01 -15.28
CA LEU A 313 -40.65 13.25 -16.72
C LEU A 313 -41.27 14.56 -17.16
N ASN A 314 -42.35 14.98 -16.48
CA ASN A 314 -43.01 16.26 -16.67
C ASN A 314 -43.84 16.64 -15.42
N GLY A 315 -44.78 17.57 -15.54
CA GLY A 315 -45.63 17.98 -14.42
C GLY A 315 -46.45 16.86 -13.81
N THR A 316 -46.84 15.84 -14.59
CA THR A 316 -47.78 14.78 -14.23
C THR A 316 -47.16 13.38 -14.24
N ASP A 317 -46.07 13.17 -14.98
CA ASP A 317 -45.53 11.82 -15.22
C ASP A 317 -44.30 11.54 -14.37
N PHE A 318 -44.39 10.46 -13.64
CA PHE A 318 -43.32 9.92 -12.77
C PHE A 318 -42.85 8.58 -13.33
N ALA A 319 -41.59 8.32 -13.26
CA ALA A 319 -41.02 7.10 -13.79
C ALA A 319 -40.10 6.41 -12.79
N LEU A 320 -40.05 5.09 -12.85
CA LEU A 320 -39.09 4.22 -12.13
C LEU A 320 -38.39 3.34 -13.14
N LEU A 321 -37.08 3.39 -13.13
CA LEU A 321 -36.18 2.47 -13.83
C LEU A 321 -35.67 1.43 -12.83
N ALA A 322 -35.91 0.16 -13.09
CA ALA A 322 -35.48 -0.96 -12.26
C ALA A 322 -34.62 -1.92 -13.07
N THR A 323 -33.30 -1.70 -13.04
CA THR A 323 -32.35 -2.61 -13.70
C THR A 323 -32.31 -3.96 -12.99
N GLY A 324 -32.13 -5.03 -13.76
CA GLY A 324 -32.11 -6.40 -13.23
C GLY A 324 -33.48 -6.94 -12.77
N GLU A 325 -34.58 -6.18 -12.93
CA GLU A 325 -35.94 -6.60 -12.56
C GLU A 325 -36.78 -6.86 -13.81
N ASP A 326 -37.11 -8.13 -14.04
CA ASP A 326 -37.86 -8.55 -15.24
C ASP A 326 -39.37 -8.69 -14.99
N ASP A 327 -39.82 -8.73 -13.73
CA ASP A 327 -41.24 -8.78 -13.40
C ASP A 327 -41.88 -7.40 -13.47
N ALA A 328 -42.20 -6.98 -14.68
CA ALA A 328 -42.83 -5.70 -14.94
C ALA A 328 -44.21 -5.56 -14.23
N THR A 329 -44.95 -6.64 -14.10
CA THR A 329 -46.25 -6.63 -13.44
C THR A 329 -46.12 -6.48 -11.93
N GLY A 330 -45.20 -7.22 -11.31
CA GLY A 330 -44.94 -7.11 -9.88
C GLY A 330 -44.35 -5.74 -9.52
N LEU A 331 -43.46 -5.19 -10.35
CA LEU A 331 -42.88 -3.87 -10.14
C LEU A 331 -43.98 -2.77 -10.25
N ALA A 332 -44.83 -2.83 -11.28
CA ALA A 332 -45.92 -1.84 -11.44
C ALA A 332 -46.87 -1.87 -10.24
N LYS A 333 -47.20 -3.04 -9.69
CA LYS A 333 -48.00 -3.17 -8.47
C LYS A 333 -47.30 -2.56 -7.23
N ARG A 334 -45.99 -2.71 -7.11
CA ARG A 334 -45.20 -2.06 -6.04
C ARG A 334 -45.23 -0.55 -6.16
N VAL A 335 -45.05 -0.02 -7.37
CA VAL A 335 -45.18 1.42 -7.65
C VAL A 335 -46.57 1.92 -7.33
N GLN A 336 -47.62 1.18 -7.72
CA GLN A 336 -49.00 1.49 -7.38
C GLN A 336 -49.22 1.61 -5.86
N ALA A 337 -48.78 0.62 -5.10
CA ALA A 337 -48.93 0.65 -3.64
C ALA A 337 -48.21 1.84 -3.00
N VAL A 338 -47.03 2.16 -3.47
CA VAL A 338 -46.24 3.32 -3.02
C VAL A 338 -46.95 4.66 -3.32
N ILE A 339 -47.60 4.80 -4.50
CA ILE A 339 -48.39 5.97 -4.85
C ILE A 339 -49.64 6.06 -3.97
N GLU A 340 -50.34 4.94 -3.70
CA GLU A 340 -51.49 4.90 -2.81
C GLU A 340 -51.14 5.32 -1.37
N GLU A 341 -49.99 4.91 -0.88
CA GLU A 341 -49.48 5.31 0.42
C GLU A 341 -49.20 6.83 0.47
N ALA A 342 -48.54 7.36 -0.56
CA ALA A 342 -48.27 8.81 -0.67
C ALA A 342 -49.57 9.62 -0.70
N LEU A 343 -50.60 9.15 -1.43
CA LEU A 343 -51.92 9.78 -1.48
C LEU A 343 -52.67 9.75 -0.16
N ALA A 344 -52.50 8.68 0.64
CA ALA A 344 -53.12 8.56 1.95
C ALA A 344 -52.51 9.54 2.98
N LEU A 345 -51.24 9.89 2.83
CA LEU A 345 -50.52 10.76 3.74
C LEU A 345 -50.65 12.28 3.38
N ALA A 346 -50.88 12.60 2.13
CA ALA A 346 -50.86 13.98 1.61
C ALA A 346 -52.12 14.81 1.94
N GLY A 347 -53.17 14.21 2.45
CA GLY A 347 -54.40 14.94 2.78
C GLY A 347 -54.59 15.04 4.29
N ASP A 348 -54.69 16.22 4.84
CA ASP A 348 -54.99 16.51 6.26
C ASP A 348 -56.30 15.81 6.76
N GLY A 349 -56.38 14.48 6.57
CA GLY A 349 -57.55 13.63 6.76
C GLY A 349 -58.55 13.62 5.59
N THR A 350 -58.32 14.38 4.52
CA THR A 350 -59.14 14.38 3.29
C THR A 350 -58.55 13.45 2.26
N ARG A 351 -59.26 12.38 1.92
CA ARG A 351 -58.84 11.44 0.90
C ARG A 351 -58.90 12.12 -0.48
N LEU A 352 -57.72 12.41 -1.05
CA LEU A 352 -57.65 12.96 -2.40
C LEU A 352 -57.98 11.85 -3.43
N GLU A 353 -59.04 12.08 -4.21
CA GLU A 353 -59.39 11.20 -5.34
C GLU A 353 -58.54 11.60 -6.56
N VAL A 354 -57.40 10.91 -6.73
CA VAL A 354 -56.48 11.15 -7.84
C VAL A 354 -56.43 9.92 -8.73
N ALA A 355 -56.57 10.11 -10.02
CA ALA A 355 -56.27 9.06 -11.00
C ALA A 355 -54.74 8.94 -11.20
N PHE A 356 -54.26 7.71 -11.23
CA PHE A 356 -52.83 7.43 -11.50
C PHE A 356 -52.67 6.10 -12.24
N PRO A 357 -53.02 6.04 -13.53
CA PRO A 357 -52.74 4.88 -14.37
C PRO A 357 -51.22 4.66 -14.51
N LEU A 358 -50.83 3.37 -14.67
CA LEU A 358 -49.45 2.96 -14.80
C LEU A 358 -49.23 2.14 -16.08
N GLY A 359 -48.21 2.53 -16.83
CA GLY A 359 -47.66 1.72 -17.93
C GLY A 359 -46.31 1.14 -17.57
N ALA A 360 -46.08 -0.14 -17.85
CA ALA A 360 -44.80 -0.80 -17.60
C ALA A 360 -44.31 -1.56 -18.83
N CYS A 361 -43.01 -1.62 -19.02
CA CYS A 361 -42.38 -2.40 -20.08
C CYS A 361 -41.03 -2.95 -19.62
N ALA A 362 -40.83 -4.27 -19.72
CA ALA A 362 -39.52 -4.88 -19.55
C ALA A 362 -38.64 -4.61 -20.80
N PHE A 363 -37.33 -4.50 -20.58
CA PHE A 363 -36.36 -4.27 -21.65
C PHE A 363 -35.17 -5.21 -21.54
N SER A 364 -34.58 -5.51 -22.69
CA SER A 364 -33.31 -6.27 -22.78
C SER A 364 -32.17 -5.35 -23.22
N PRO A 365 -30.91 -5.71 -22.98
CA PRO A 365 -29.75 -4.95 -23.48
C PRO A 365 -29.84 -4.73 -25.00
N GLY A 366 -29.41 -3.55 -25.43
CA GLY A 366 -29.46 -3.17 -26.84
C GLY A 366 -30.85 -2.71 -27.35
N THR A 367 -31.88 -2.71 -26.50
CA THR A 367 -33.17 -2.09 -26.84
C THR A 367 -33.00 -0.61 -27.11
N ALA A 368 -33.54 -0.10 -28.21
CA ALA A 368 -33.47 1.34 -28.49
C ALA A 368 -34.36 2.14 -27.51
N LEU A 369 -33.82 3.23 -26.93
CA LEU A 369 -34.52 4.09 -25.98
C LEU A 369 -35.92 4.54 -26.52
N LYS A 370 -35.96 4.98 -27.77
CA LYS A 370 -37.22 5.40 -28.42
C LYS A 370 -38.25 4.28 -28.47
N SER A 371 -37.83 3.04 -28.71
CA SER A 371 -38.74 1.88 -28.74
C SER A 371 -39.27 1.55 -27.34
N LEU A 372 -38.40 1.54 -26.32
CA LEU A 372 -38.80 1.31 -24.94
C LEU A 372 -39.82 2.37 -24.47
N LEU A 373 -39.55 3.66 -24.67
CA LEU A 373 -40.44 4.75 -24.29
C LEU A 373 -41.80 4.64 -25.02
N ALA A 374 -41.80 4.42 -26.34
CA ALA A 374 -43.04 4.30 -27.11
C ALA A 374 -43.93 3.15 -26.63
N ARG A 375 -43.34 2.00 -26.25
CA ARG A 375 -44.08 0.84 -25.72
C ARG A 375 -44.62 1.13 -24.31
N THR A 376 -43.79 1.75 -23.44
CA THR A 376 -44.24 2.09 -22.09
C THR A 376 -45.36 3.14 -22.13
N ASP A 377 -45.23 4.17 -23.00
CA ASP A 377 -46.29 5.18 -23.21
C ASP A 377 -47.56 4.55 -23.80
N GLY A 378 -47.42 3.59 -24.73
CA GLY A 378 -48.56 2.83 -25.27
C GLY A 378 -49.27 2.03 -24.18
N ALA A 379 -48.55 1.35 -23.31
CA ALA A 379 -49.12 0.67 -22.14
C ALA A 379 -49.82 1.68 -21.20
N LEU A 380 -49.19 2.83 -20.94
CA LEU A 380 -49.80 3.87 -20.12
C LEU A 380 -51.13 4.38 -20.72
N ALA A 381 -51.19 4.61 -22.02
CA ALA A 381 -52.41 5.02 -22.71
C ALA A 381 -53.56 3.96 -22.62
N ILE A 382 -53.21 2.65 -22.69
CA ILE A 382 -54.16 1.58 -22.44
C ILE A 382 -54.64 1.59 -20.99
N ALA A 383 -53.77 1.78 -20.02
CA ALA A 383 -54.12 1.89 -18.61
C ALA A 383 -55.05 3.11 -18.34
N GLU A 384 -54.83 4.26 -18.98
CA GLU A 384 -55.70 5.44 -18.89
C GLU A 384 -57.13 5.13 -19.33
N GLN A 385 -57.28 4.37 -20.41
CA GLN A 385 -58.61 3.97 -20.92
C GLN A 385 -59.29 2.91 -20.05
N ALA A 386 -58.50 2.08 -19.38
CA ALA A 386 -59.01 0.96 -18.56
C ALA A 386 -59.54 1.43 -17.17
N GLY A 387 -59.07 2.61 -16.67
CA GLY A 387 -59.56 3.16 -15.42
C GLY A 387 -58.59 4.01 -14.66
N ALA A 388 -59.06 4.72 -13.63
CA ALA A 388 -58.30 5.73 -12.89
C ALA A 388 -57.01 5.20 -12.19
N ARG A 389 -56.94 3.90 -11.94
CA ARG A 389 -55.79 3.23 -11.23
C ARG A 389 -55.38 1.92 -11.92
N ALA A 390 -55.62 1.82 -13.23
CA ALA A 390 -55.31 0.62 -13.98
C ALA A 390 -53.81 0.49 -14.24
N ILE A 391 -53.33 -0.72 -14.32
CA ILE A 391 -51.98 -1.10 -14.75
C ILE A 391 -52.07 -1.78 -16.10
N SER A 392 -51.22 -1.38 -17.03
CA SER A 392 -51.02 -2.11 -18.28
C SER A 392 -49.52 -2.37 -18.48
N VAL A 393 -49.18 -3.55 -18.96
CA VAL A 393 -47.82 -3.97 -19.23
C VAL A 393 -47.68 -4.23 -20.72
N ALA A 394 -46.71 -3.56 -21.35
CA ALA A 394 -46.40 -3.85 -22.76
C ALA A 394 -45.59 -5.14 -22.87
N ASP A 395 -45.84 -5.93 -23.93
CA ASP A 395 -44.98 -7.03 -24.26
C ASP A 395 -43.56 -6.58 -24.54
N PRO A 396 -42.55 -7.19 -23.89
CA PRO A 396 -41.18 -6.86 -24.18
C PRO A 396 -40.84 -7.21 -25.62
N ASP A 397 -40.09 -6.32 -26.31
CA ASP A 397 -39.47 -6.64 -27.60
C ASP A 397 -38.28 -7.57 -27.32
N ARG A 398 -38.58 -8.81 -26.95
CA ARG A 398 -37.51 -9.77 -26.72
C ARG A 398 -37.07 -10.27 -28.09
N PRO A 399 -35.82 -10.08 -28.52
CA PRO A 399 -35.24 -11.01 -29.46
C PRO A 399 -35.46 -12.38 -28.82
N SER A 400 -36.03 -13.34 -29.60
CA SER A 400 -36.33 -14.69 -29.14
C SER A 400 -35.14 -15.19 -28.30
N LEU A 401 -35.29 -15.20 -26.97
CA LEU A 401 -34.26 -15.77 -26.11
C LEU A 401 -34.16 -17.24 -26.48
N ALA A 402 -33.02 -17.69 -26.92
CA ALA A 402 -32.79 -19.08 -27.31
C ALA A 402 -33.08 -20.04 -26.14
N HIS A 403 -33.05 -19.52 -24.90
CA HIS A 403 -33.30 -20.29 -23.69
C HIS A 403 -34.38 -19.60 -22.84
N THR A 404 -35.46 -20.31 -22.55
CA THR A 404 -36.58 -19.81 -21.72
C THR A 404 -36.46 -20.22 -20.26
N GLU A 405 -35.67 -21.24 -19.96
CA GLU A 405 -35.50 -21.80 -18.61
C GLU A 405 -34.05 -21.67 -18.12
N LEU A 406 -33.89 -21.56 -16.81
CA LEU A 406 -32.57 -21.42 -16.14
C LEU A 406 -31.65 -22.62 -16.46
N ALA A 407 -32.24 -23.84 -16.60
CA ALA A 407 -31.47 -25.03 -16.97
C ALA A 407 -30.87 -24.93 -18.39
N GLY A 408 -31.62 -24.38 -19.35
CA GLY A 408 -31.14 -24.13 -20.71
C GLY A 408 -29.99 -23.13 -20.75
N TRP A 409 -30.10 -22.02 -19.99
CA TRP A 409 -29.03 -21.06 -19.83
C TRP A 409 -27.78 -21.67 -19.19
N ARG A 410 -27.95 -22.53 -18.16
CA ARG A 410 -26.83 -23.24 -17.55
C ARG A 410 -26.08 -24.08 -18.56
N GLN A 411 -26.81 -24.90 -19.31
CA GLN A 411 -26.22 -25.78 -20.31
C GLN A 411 -25.50 -25.00 -21.41
N ALA A 412 -26.08 -23.90 -21.89
CA ALA A 412 -25.49 -23.06 -22.93
C ALA A 412 -24.22 -22.38 -22.46
N ILE A 413 -24.26 -21.73 -21.29
CA ILE A 413 -23.10 -21.01 -20.73
C ILE A 413 -21.97 -22.00 -20.36
N GLU A 414 -22.29 -23.08 -19.63
CA GLU A 414 -21.27 -24.06 -19.22
C GLU A 414 -20.68 -24.80 -20.42
N GLY A 415 -21.51 -25.13 -21.41
CA GLY A 415 -21.06 -25.77 -22.67
C GLY A 415 -20.11 -24.84 -23.45
N ALA A 416 -20.43 -23.56 -23.56
CA ALA A 416 -19.58 -22.57 -24.22
C ALA A 416 -18.25 -22.36 -23.48
N LEU A 417 -18.29 -22.34 -22.16
CA LEU A 417 -17.07 -22.25 -21.33
C LEU A 417 -16.18 -23.49 -21.52
N GLN A 418 -16.74 -24.68 -21.49
CA GLN A 418 -16.00 -25.93 -21.67
C GLN A 418 -15.41 -26.07 -23.09
N ALA A 419 -16.09 -25.55 -24.10
CA ALA A 419 -15.61 -25.51 -25.47
C ALA A 419 -14.53 -24.45 -25.73
N GLY A 420 -14.18 -23.63 -24.73
CA GLY A 420 -13.26 -22.52 -24.90
C GLY A 420 -13.80 -21.38 -25.77
N GLY A 421 -15.13 -21.24 -25.82
CA GLY A 421 -15.82 -20.24 -26.64
C GLY A 421 -15.76 -18.81 -26.12
N MET A 422 -14.95 -18.52 -25.09
CA MET A 422 -14.80 -17.17 -24.56
C MET A 422 -13.74 -16.38 -25.31
N GLN A 423 -14.06 -15.14 -25.64
CA GLN A 423 -13.21 -14.20 -26.34
C GLN A 423 -13.24 -12.82 -25.66
N LEU A 424 -12.21 -12.02 -25.88
CA LEU A 424 -12.14 -10.64 -25.41
C LEU A 424 -12.31 -9.68 -26.59
N GLY A 425 -13.23 -8.73 -26.45
CA GLY A 425 -13.33 -7.58 -27.34
C GLY A 425 -12.11 -6.68 -27.20
N ARG A 426 -11.99 -5.66 -28.06
CA ARG A 426 -10.92 -4.66 -27.97
C ARG A 426 -11.48 -3.30 -28.36
N PHE A 427 -11.62 -2.41 -27.38
CA PHE A 427 -12.09 -1.04 -27.57
C PHE A 427 -11.00 -0.08 -27.05
N PRO A 428 -10.58 0.92 -27.83
CA PRO A 428 -9.50 1.81 -27.42
C PRO A 428 -9.97 2.75 -26.30
N VAL A 429 -9.12 2.90 -25.31
CA VAL A 429 -9.15 4.00 -24.35
C VAL A 429 -7.95 4.88 -24.67
N VAL A 430 -8.19 6.11 -25.07
CA VAL A 430 -7.14 7.05 -25.49
C VAL A 430 -7.06 8.22 -24.51
N ASP A 431 -5.89 8.84 -24.44
CA ASP A 431 -5.72 10.09 -23.73
C ASP A 431 -6.28 11.29 -24.52
N THR A 432 -6.14 12.50 -23.99
CA THR A 432 -6.60 13.74 -24.63
C THR A 432 -5.85 14.10 -25.91
N THR A 433 -4.69 13.48 -26.16
CA THR A 433 -3.90 13.65 -27.37
C THR A 433 -4.24 12.60 -28.44
N GLY A 434 -5.03 11.59 -28.09
CA GLY A 434 -5.39 10.46 -28.96
C GLY A 434 -4.43 9.27 -28.85
N GLU A 435 -3.46 9.32 -27.93
CA GLU A 435 -2.55 8.21 -27.66
C GLU A 435 -3.25 7.10 -26.85
N LEU A 436 -2.91 5.85 -27.15
CA LEU A 436 -3.51 4.68 -26.50
C LEU A 436 -3.06 4.59 -25.02
N LEU A 437 -4.01 4.58 -24.11
CA LEU A 437 -3.78 4.23 -22.71
C LEU A 437 -3.84 2.71 -22.49
N HIS A 438 -4.89 2.07 -22.97
CA HIS A 438 -5.11 0.63 -22.97
C HIS A 438 -6.26 0.27 -23.90
N PHE A 439 -6.44 -1.02 -24.16
CA PHE A 439 -7.69 -1.51 -24.75
C PHE A 439 -8.60 -2.04 -23.66
N GLU A 440 -9.84 -1.61 -23.65
CA GLU A 440 -10.92 -2.22 -22.85
C GLU A 440 -11.29 -3.56 -23.48
N ALA A 441 -11.43 -4.60 -22.67
CA ALA A 441 -11.60 -5.98 -23.12
C ALA A 441 -12.89 -6.62 -22.60
N PRO A 442 -14.08 -6.16 -23.05
CA PRO A 442 -15.33 -6.77 -22.66
C PRO A 442 -15.38 -8.23 -23.13
N VAL A 443 -15.91 -9.08 -22.27
CA VAL A 443 -16.04 -10.52 -22.55
C VAL A 443 -17.13 -10.77 -23.60
N ARG A 444 -16.86 -11.70 -24.48
CA ARG A 444 -17.79 -12.25 -25.50
C ARG A 444 -17.84 -13.76 -25.34
N LEU A 445 -19.00 -14.37 -25.54
CA LEU A 445 -19.17 -15.80 -25.42
C LEU A 445 -19.79 -16.37 -26.70
N ALA A 446 -19.13 -17.34 -27.31
CA ALA A 446 -19.66 -18.06 -28.49
C ALA A 446 -20.76 -19.03 -28.05
N MET A 447 -22.01 -18.66 -28.26
CA MET A 447 -23.19 -19.44 -27.94
C MET A 447 -24.33 -19.09 -28.90
N ASP A 448 -25.32 -19.94 -29.01
CA ASP A 448 -26.53 -19.73 -29.82
C ASP A 448 -26.24 -19.41 -31.31
N GLY A 449 -25.16 -20.00 -31.85
CA GLY A 449 -24.75 -19.80 -33.25
C GLY A 449 -24.06 -18.45 -33.54
N GLY A 450 -23.72 -17.67 -32.50
CA GLY A 450 -23.06 -16.37 -32.62
C GLY A 450 -22.12 -16.06 -31.47
N CYS A 451 -21.44 -14.90 -31.55
CA CYS A 451 -20.61 -14.37 -30.47
C CYS A 451 -21.45 -13.35 -29.72
N GLN A 452 -21.92 -13.70 -28.53
CA GLN A 452 -22.84 -12.89 -27.72
C GLN A 452 -22.05 -11.90 -26.85
N SER A 453 -22.63 -10.70 -26.63
CA SER A 453 -22.07 -9.70 -25.71
C SER A 453 -22.30 -10.10 -24.25
N ALA A 454 -21.50 -9.54 -23.35
CA ALA A 454 -21.62 -9.78 -21.92
C ALA A 454 -23.04 -9.47 -21.40
N GLY A 455 -23.67 -8.39 -21.82
CA GLY A 455 -25.03 -8.03 -21.43
C GLY A 455 -26.09 -9.09 -21.77
N TYR A 456 -25.83 -9.96 -22.74
CA TYR A 456 -26.77 -11.06 -23.10
C TYR A 456 -26.73 -12.20 -22.09
N PHE A 457 -25.57 -12.60 -21.59
CA PHE A 457 -25.40 -13.80 -20.76
C PHE A 457 -25.02 -13.53 -19.31
N MET A 458 -24.38 -12.40 -18.98
CA MET A 458 -23.94 -12.08 -17.61
C MET A 458 -25.07 -12.05 -16.57
N PRO A 459 -26.28 -11.49 -16.84
CA PRO A 459 -27.37 -11.56 -15.88
C PRO A 459 -27.80 -13.00 -15.54
N TRP A 460 -27.70 -13.90 -16.52
CA TRP A 460 -27.98 -15.32 -16.32
C TRP A 460 -26.84 -16.04 -15.61
N ALA A 461 -25.60 -15.67 -15.92
CA ALA A 461 -24.43 -16.18 -15.22
C ALA A 461 -24.47 -15.83 -13.72
N ALA A 462 -24.93 -14.62 -13.37
CA ALA A 462 -25.15 -14.20 -11.97
C ALA A 462 -26.19 -15.09 -11.27
N ARG A 463 -27.36 -15.28 -11.90
CA ARG A 463 -28.44 -16.14 -11.36
C ARG A 463 -28.01 -17.61 -11.22
N LEU A 464 -27.06 -18.04 -12.03
CA LEU A 464 -26.50 -19.40 -12.01
C LEU A 464 -25.32 -19.55 -11.04
N GLY A 465 -24.78 -18.46 -10.49
CA GLY A 465 -23.61 -18.46 -9.62
C GLY A 465 -22.32 -18.89 -10.33
N VAL A 466 -22.17 -18.56 -11.63
CA VAL A 466 -21.00 -18.96 -12.44
C VAL A 466 -20.10 -17.77 -12.83
N ILE A 467 -20.40 -16.56 -12.35
CA ILE A 467 -19.64 -15.33 -12.66
C ILE A 467 -18.17 -15.49 -12.32
N ASN A 468 -17.83 -15.99 -11.13
CA ASN A 468 -16.44 -16.18 -10.69
C ASN A 468 -15.60 -17.02 -11.66
N ARG A 469 -16.24 -18.01 -12.31
CA ARG A 469 -15.58 -18.84 -13.32
C ARG A 469 -15.36 -18.08 -14.63
N ILE A 470 -16.28 -17.19 -14.98
CA ILE A 470 -16.17 -16.32 -16.15
C ILE A 470 -15.04 -15.32 -15.92
N ASP A 471 -15.04 -14.62 -14.79
CA ASP A 471 -14.01 -13.62 -14.45
C ASP A 471 -12.61 -14.27 -14.36
N ALA A 472 -12.51 -15.49 -13.80
CA ALA A 472 -11.26 -16.25 -13.79
C ALA A 472 -10.72 -16.55 -15.20
N GLU A 473 -11.62 -16.90 -16.12
CA GLU A 473 -11.24 -17.15 -17.52
C GLU A 473 -10.89 -15.83 -18.24
N VAL A 474 -11.59 -14.73 -17.96
CA VAL A 474 -11.25 -13.38 -18.47
C VAL A 474 -9.83 -13.01 -18.08
N VAL A 475 -9.47 -13.18 -16.80
CA VAL A 475 -8.10 -12.91 -16.29
C VAL A 475 -7.08 -13.73 -17.07
N ARG A 476 -7.33 -15.04 -17.23
CA ARG A 476 -6.42 -15.94 -17.95
C ARG A 476 -6.25 -15.56 -19.43
N LEU A 477 -7.34 -15.17 -20.09
CA LEU A 477 -7.34 -14.72 -21.49
C LEU A 477 -6.59 -13.38 -21.63
N ALA A 478 -6.82 -12.44 -20.72
CA ALA A 478 -6.18 -11.13 -20.71
C ALA A 478 -4.66 -11.25 -20.56
N LEU A 479 -4.19 -12.02 -19.58
CA LEU A 479 -2.75 -12.23 -19.37
C LEU A 479 -2.08 -12.89 -20.58
N ARG A 480 -2.74 -13.87 -21.22
CA ARG A 480 -2.23 -14.48 -22.46
C ARG A 480 -2.22 -13.49 -23.63
N SER A 481 -3.26 -12.68 -23.75
CA SER A 481 -3.34 -11.66 -24.81
C SER A 481 -2.22 -10.65 -24.66
N ILE A 482 -1.97 -10.14 -23.44
CA ILE A 482 -0.87 -9.22 -23.13
C ILE A 482 0.48 -9.88 -23.43
N ALA A 483 0.69 -11.13 -23.00
CA ALA A 483 1.94 -11.85 -23.24
C ALA A 483 2.26 -11.99 -24.73
N SER A 484 1.23 -12.08 -25.60
CA SER A 484 1.39 -12.23 -27.05
C SER A 484 1.50 -10.90 -27.78
N SER A 485 0.77 -9.87 -27.38
CA SER A 485 0.72 -8.57 -28.09
C SER A 485 1.63 -7.51 -27.48
N GLY A 486 1.94 -7.59 -26.18
CA GLY A 486 2.62 -6.53 -25.42
C GLY A 486 1.77 -5.29 -25.18
N GLU A 487 0.49 -5.28 -25.56
CA GLU A 487 -0.40 -4.12 -25.43
C GLU A 487 -1.16 -4.14 -24.10
N PRO A 488 -1.31 -2.97 -23.44
CA PRO A 488 -2.04 -2.87 -22.18
C PRO A 488 -3.53 -3.15 -22.38
N LEU A 489 -4.13 -3.91 -21.45
CA LEU A 489 -5.50 -4.38 -21.52
C LEU A 489 -6.26 -4.09 -20.23
N GLY A 490 -7.50 -3.61 -20.34
CA GLY A 490 -8.43 -3.40 -19.22
C GLY A 490 -9.46 -4.53 -19.15
N ILE A 491 -9.69 -5.06 -17.96
CA ILE A 491 -10.71 -6.07 -17.70
C ILE A 491 -11.60 -5.65 -16.54
N ASN A 492 -12.87 -6.01 -16.63
CA ASN A 492 -13.86 -5.81 -15.58
C ASN A 492 -13.90 -7.03 -14.66
N ILE A 493 -13.97 -6.77 -13.35
CA ILE A 493 -14.22 -7.77 -12.32
C ILE A 493 -15.56 -7.47 -11.67
N SER A 494 -16.45 -8.45 -11.65
CA SER A 494 -17.78 -8.32 -11.07
C SER A 494 -17.75 -8.11 -9.55
N ALA A 495 -18.82 -7.51 -9.01
CA ALA A 495 -18.99 -7.36 -7.57
C ALA A 495 -19.07 -8.72 -6.84
N GLU A 496 -19.62 -9.74 -7.49
CA GLU A 496 -19.68 -11.10 -6.95
C GLU A 496 -18.29 -11.73 -6.81
N SER A 497 -17.45 -11.59 -7.83
CA SER A 497 -16.06 -12.06 -7.80
C SER A 497 -15.20 -11.30 -6.79
N LEU A 498 -15.46 -10.03 -6.57
CA LEU A 498 -14.80 -9.23 -5.53
C LEU A 498 -14.99 -9.83 -4.13
N ARG A 499 -16.17 -10.39 -3.83
CA ARG A 499 -16.49 -11.03 -2.55
C ARG A 499 -15.83 -12.39 -2.36
N ASP A 500 -15.51 -13.08 -3.44
CA ASP A 500 -15.01 -14.46 -3.42
C ASP A 500 -13.52 -14.50 -3.08
N ALA A 501 -13.19 -15.00 -1.88
CA ALA A 501 -11.81 -15.15 -1.44
C ALA A 501 -11.01 -16.14 -2.31
N GLY A 502 -11.67 -17.17 -2.85
CA GLY A 502 -11.07 -18.15 -3.75
C GLY A 502 -10.67 -17.50 -5.07
N PHE A 503 -11.55 -16.69 -5.65
CA PHE A 503 -11.25 -15.91 -6.84
C PHE A 503 -10.10 -14.92 -6.61
N ARG A 504 -10.11 -14.17 -5.50
CA ARG A 504 -9.01 -13.23 -5.16
C ARG A 504 -7.67 -13.97 -5.05
N SER A 505 -7.65 -15.14 -4.42
CA SER A 505 -6.42 -15.96 -4.32
C SER A 505 -5.93 -16.44 -5.68
N LEU A 506 -6.84 -16.87 -6.56
CA LEU A 506 -6.52 -17.27 -7.93
C LEU A 506 -5.98 -16.09 -8.75
N LEU A 507 -6.60 -14.92 -8.65
CA LEU A 507 -6.18 -13.69 -9.31
C LEU A 507 -4.74 -13.34 -8.94
N LEU A 508 -4.43 -13.32 -7.65
CA LEU A 508 -3.08 -13.02 -7.14
C LEU A 508 -2.04 -14.04 -7.59
N ALA A 509 -2.38 -15.32 -7.56
CA ALA A 509 -1.51 -16.38 -8.04
C ALA A 509 -1.20 -16.22 -9.55
N SER A 510 -2.23 -15.96 -10.36
CA SER A 510 -2.08 -15.75 -11.81
C SER A 510 -1.19 -14.54 -12.14
N PHE A 511 -1.29 -13.46 -11.36
CA PHE A 511 -0.46 -12.27 -11.55
C PHE A 511 0.98 -12.50 -11.09
N ALA A 512 1.18 -13.24 -10.02
CA ALA A 512 2.51 -13.61 -9.54
C ALA A 512 3.25 -14.52 -10.54
N GLU A 513 2.53 -15.40 -11.24
CA GLU A 513 3.10 -16.27 -12.29
C GLU A 513 3.52 -15.48 -13.54
N GLN A 514 2.83 -14.37 -13.86
CA GLN A 514 3.07 -13.56 -15.07
C GLN A 514 3.26 -12.07 -14.75
N PRO A 515 4.30 -11.69 -13.99
CA PRO A 515 4.46 -10.32 -13.48
C PRO A 515 4.65 -9.27 -14.58
N ALA A 516 5.20 -9.64 -15.74
CA ALA A 516 5.35 -8.73 -16.87
C ALA A 516 3.98 -8.36 -17.49
N SER A 517 3.10 -9.35 -17.68
CA SER A 517 1.73 -9.14 -18.18
C SER A 517 0.86 -8.41 -17.15
N ALA A 518 1.01 -8.74 -15.86
CA ALA A 518 0.27 -8.10 -14.77
C ALA A 518 0.49 -6.57 -14.73
N ARG A 519 1.69 -6.08 -15.00
CA ARG A 519 2.01 -4.64 -15.05
C ARG A 519 1.32 -3.89 -16.19
N GLN A 520 0.89 -4.58 -17.23
CA GLN A 520 0.16 -4.03 -18.37
C GLN A 520 -1.36 -4.17 -18.20
N LEU A 521 -1.80 -4.83 -17.12
CA LEU A 521 -3.21 -5.09 -16.88
C LEU A 521 -3.83 -3.93 -16.07
N TRP A 522 -5.01 -3.51 -16.52
CA TRP A 522 -5.88 -2.54 -15.86
C TRP A 522 -7.10 -3.32 -15.35
N VAL A 523 -7.34 -3.24 -14.05
CA VAL A 523 -8.42 -3.95 -13.37
C VAL A 523 -9.50 -2.95 -12.99
N GLU A 524 -10.72 -3.19 -13.43
CA GLU A 524 -11.88 -2.33 -13.22
C GLU A 524 -12.90 -3.03 -12.33
N VAL A 525 -13.43 -2.29 -11.36
CA VAL A 525 -14.50 -2.77 -10.48
C VAL A 525 -15.64 -1.74 -10.54
N PRO A 526 -16.90 -2.17 -10.73
CA PRO A 526 -18.02 -1.24 -10.83
C PRO A 526 -18.26 -0.50 -9.51
N GLU A 527 -18.65 0.80 -9.58
CA GLU A 527 -18.90 1.67 -8.43
C GLU A 527 -19.81 1.01 -7.36
N TYR A 528 -20.89 0.34 -7.80
CA TYR A 528 -21.80 -0.32 -6.86
C TYR A 528 -21.13 -1.49 -6.08
N GLY A 529 -20.20 -2.20 -6.72
CA GLY A 529 -19.44 -3.28 -6.07
C GLY A 529 -18.50 -2.73 -5.00
N VAL A 530 -17.84 -1.60 -5.28
CA VAL A 530 -16.96 -0.91 -4.32
C VAL A 530 -17.75 -0.41 -3.12
N VAL A 531 -18.93 0.17 -3.38
CA VAL A 531 -19.82 0.71 -2.34
C VAL A 531 -20.39 -0.38 -1.44
N GLN A 532 -20.79 -1.51 -2.01
CA GLN A 532 -21.35 -2.64 -1.25
C GLN A 532 -20.27 -3.42 -0.49
N HIS A 533 -19.04 -3.48 -1.01
CA HIS A 533 -17.95 -4.31 -0.50
C HIS A 533 -16.64 -3.50 -0.34
N PRO A 534 -16.64 -2.41 0.45
CA PRO A 534 -15.50 -1.50 0.54
C PRO A 534 -14.26 -2.14 1.16
N ASN A 535 -14.44 -3.09 2.07
CA ASN A 535 -13.32 -3.77 2.71
C ASN A 535 -12.63 -4.75 1.77
N GLU A 536 -13.41 -5.55 1.03
CA GLU A 536 -12.92 -6.50 0.03
C GLU A 536 -12.21 -5.77 -1.11
N PHE A 537 -12.73 -4.62 -1.52
CA PHE A 537 -12.08 -3.77 -2.52
C PHE A 537 -10.76 -3.19 -2.01
N ARG A 538 -10.72 -2.74 -0.75
CA ARG A 538 -9.47 -2.28 -0.11
C ARG A 538 -8.43 -3.39 -0.06
N GLU A 539 -8.81 -4.60 0.34
CA GLU A 539 -7.93 -5.77 0.34
C GLU A 539 -7.38 -6.05 -1.07
N LEU A 540 -8.24 -5.98 -2.09
CA LEU A 540 -7.84 -6.18 -3.48
C LEU A 540 -6.82 -5.12 -3.92
N CYS A 541 -7.07 -3.83 -3.66
CA CYS A 541 -6.15 -2.74 -3.98
C CYS A 541 -4.77 -2.96 -3.33
N HIS A 542 -4.74 -3.26 -2.03
CA HIS A 542 -3.50 -3.51 -1.31
C HIS A 542 -2.72 -4.71 -1.85
N ALA A 543 -3.41 -5.73 -2.32
CA ALA A 543 -2.80 -6.94 -2.85
C ALA A 543 -2.28 -6.77 -4.29
N LEU A 544 -2.97 -6.00 -5.13
CA LEU A 544 -2.62 -5.82 -6.55
C LEU A 544 -1.54 -4.72 -6.78
N LYS A 545 -1.52 -3.67 -5.96
CA LYS A 545 -0.55 -2.57 -6.12
C LYS A 545 0.91 -3.02 -6.14
N PRO A 546 1.38 -3.89 -5.24
CA PRO A 546 2.77 -4.39 -5.27
C PRO A 546 3.13 -5.15 -6.55
N LEU A 547 2.11 -5.71 -7.25
CA LEU A 547 2.29 -6.43 -8.51
C LEU A 547 2.40 -5.51 -9.72
N GLY A 548 2.13 -4.20 -9.53
CA GLY A 548 2.26 -3.17 -10.54
C GLY A 548 1.07 -3.07 -11.50
N CYS A 549 -0.06 -3.74 -11.20
CA CYS A 549 -1.33 -3.58 -11.91
C CYS A 549 -1.91 -2.19 -11.69
N ARG A 550 -2.68 -1.71 -12.66
CA ARG A 550 -3.48 -0.48 -12.51
C ARG A 550 -4.88 -0.85 -12.06
N ILE A 551 -5.41 -0.10 -11.11
CA ILE A 551 -6.72 -0.38 -10.52
C ILE A 551 -7.60 0.86 -10.67
N GLY A 552 -8.80 0.66 -11.18
CA GLY A 552 -9.79 1.71 -11.37
C GLY A 552 -11.19 1.29 -10.94
N ILE A 553 -12.07 2.30 -10.89
CA ILE A 553 -13.48 2.13 -10.64
C ILE A 553 -14.21 2.56 -11.90
N GLU A 554 -15.12 1.71 -12.42
CA GLU A 554 -15.95 2.03 -13.58
C GLU A 554 -17.36 2.49 -13.18
N HIS A 555 -18.05 3.12 -14.14
CA HIS A 555 -19.40 3.66 -13.98
C HIS A 555 -19.56 4.63 -12.81
N CYS A 556 -18.49 5.40 -12.50
CA CYS A 556 -18.50 6.39 -11.44
C CYS A 556 -19.43 7.55 -11.76
N GLY A 557 -20.15 8.04 -10.76
CA GLY A 557 -21.00 9.21 -10.88
C GLY A 557 -22.36 9.09 -10.19
N ARG A 558 -22.63 7.97 -9.51
CA ARG A 558 -23.85 7.79 -8.72
C ARG A 558 -23.64 8.15 -7.25
N GLN A 559 -22.49 7.81 -6.68
CA GLN A 559 -22.22 7.95 -5.25
C GLN A 559 -20.91 8.71 -4.98
N LEU A 560 -20.82 9.93 -5.52
CA LEU A 560 -19.63 10.80 -5.44
C LEU A 560 -19.17 11.09 -4.00
N LYS A 561 -20.09 11.07 -3.03
CA LYS A 561 -19.76 11.29 -1.61
C LYS A 561 -18.74 10.28 -1.09
N GLN A 562 -18.79 9.04 -1.58
CA GLN A 562 -17.88 7.97 -1.15
C GLN A 562 -16.48 8.07 -1.76
N LEU A 563 -16.29 8.92 -2.81
CA LEU A 563 -14.97 9.19 -3.37
C LEU A 563 -14.01 9.80 -2.34
N GLY A 564 -14.54 10.55 -1.36
CA GLY A 564 -13.77 11.07 -0.25
C GLY A 564 -13.08 9.99 0.59
N ASP A 565 -13.66 8.78 0.66
CA ASP A 565 -13.16 7.64 1.42
C ASP A 565 -12.14 6.77 0.63
N LEU A 566 -11.93 7.07 -0.67
CA LEU A 566 -11.03 6.31 -1.54
C LEU A 566 -9.57 6.81 -1.50
N HIS A 567 -9.30 7.85 -0.71
CA HIS A 567 -8.00 8.53 -0.63
C HIS A 567 -6.83 7.65 -0.13
N ASP A 568 -7.13 6.52 0.51
CA ASP A 568 -6.15 5.57 1.07
C ASP A 568 -5.95 4.29 0.23
N LEU A 569 -6.71 4.14 -0.88
CA LEU A 569 -6.68 2.93 -1.69
C LEU A 569 -5.58 2.92 -2.75
N GLY A 570 -5.04 4.09 -3.10
CA GLY A 570 -4.01 4.22 -4.14
C GLY A 570 -4.53 3.90 -5.55
N LEU A 571 -5.77 4.29 -5.85
CA LEU A 571 -6.37 4.13 -7.18
C LEU A 571 -5.56 4.83 -8.26
N ASP A 572 -5.56 4.27 -9.46
CA ASP A 572 -4.88 4.85 -10.62
C ASP A 572 -5.82 5.70 -11.47
N TYR A 573 -7.10 5.32 -11.55
CA TYR A 573 -8.08 6.03 -12.38
C TYR A 573 -9.53 5.77 -11.94
N LEU A 574 -10.41 6.66 -12.41
CA LEU A 574 -11.86 6.54 -12.34
C LEU A 574 -12.44 6.66 -13.76
N LYS A 575 -13.39 5.81 -14.12
CA LYS A 575 -14.18 5.94 -15.34
C LYS A 575 -15.54 6.55 -15.01
N VAL A 576 -15.84 7.69 -15.64
CA VAL A 576 -17.08 8.42 -15.42
C VAL A 576 -18.18 7.86 -16.30
N ASP A 577 -19.31 7.51 -15.67
CA ASP A 577 -20.48 6.91 -16.32
C ASP A 577 -20.98 7.75 -17.53
N ALA A 578 -21.32 7.05 -18.59
CA ALA A 578 -21.81 7.63 -19.85
C ALA A 578 -23.02 8.58 -19.66
N ALA A 579 -23.85 8.39 -18.64
CA ALA A 579 -24.97 9.28 -18.34
C ALA A 579 -24.54 10.70 -17.96
N LEU A 580 -23.33 10.87 -17.41
CA LEU A 580 -22.73 12.17 -17.09
C LEU A 580 -22.05 12.79 -18.32
N ILE A 581 -21.55 11.97 -19.21
CA ILE A 581 -20.78 12.38 -20.40
C ILE A 581 -21.71 12.73 -21.57
N ARG A 582 -22.84 12.00 -21.70
CA ARG A 582 -23.77 12.20 -22.81
C ARG A 582 -24.33 13.61 -22.85
N GLY A 583 -24.10 14.33 -23.97
CA GLY A 583 -24.51 15.73 -24.16
C GLY A 583 -23.73 16.72 -23.28
N ILE A 584 -22.53 16.37 -22.85
CA ILE A 584 -21.69 17.22 -22.00
C ILE A 584 -21.30 18.53 -22.69
N ASP A 585 -21.30 18.58 -24.02
CA ASP A 585 -21.03 19.77 -24.83
C ASP A 585 -22.04 20.91 -24.59
N THR A 586 -23.28 20.58 -24.22
CA THR A 586 -24.38 21.54 -24.03
C THR A 586 -24.87 21.63 -22.58
N ASP A 587 -24.53 20.71 -21.70
CA ASP A 587 -25.04 20.65 -20.32
C ASP A 587 -24.08 21.30 -19.32
N ALA A 588 -24.29 22.57 -19.01
CA ALA A 588 -23.49 23.35 -18.06
C ALA A 588 -23.50 22.75 -16.64
N GLY A 589 -24.60 22.10 -16.21
CA GLY A 589 -24.70 21.42 -14.92
C GLY A 589 -23.74 20.22 -14.83
N ASN A 590 -23.84 19.33 -15.80
CA ASN A 590 -22.92 18.19 -15.88
C ASN A 590 -21.46 18.61 -16.09
N GLN A 591 -21.19 19.69 -16.87
CA GLN A 591 -19.82 20.25 -17.00
C GLN A 591 -19.26 20.70 -15.65
N SER A 592 -20.08 21.37 -14.81
CA SER A 592 -19.65 21.82 -13.49
C SER A 592 -19.34 20.64 -12.57
N VAL A 593 -20.21 19.63 -12.55
CA VAL A 593 -19.99 18.39 -11.78
C VAL A 593 -18.73 17.66 -12.23
N LEU A 594 -18.56 17.48 -13.54
CA LEU A 594 -17.40 16.79 -14.10
C LEU A 594 -16.09 17.52 -13.79
N ARG A 595 -16.07 18.85 -13.93
CA ARG A 595 -14.88 19.66 -13.60
C ARG A 595 -14.49 19.52 -12.13
N SER A 596 -15.46 19.58 -11.23
CA SER A 596 -15.19 19.43 -9.81
C SER A 596 -14.74 18.00 -9.45
N LEU A 597 -15.32 16.99 -10.09
CA LEU A 597 -14.87 15.59 -9.96
C LEU A 597 -13.40 15.43 -10.41
N CYS A 598 -13.04 16.01 -11.55
CA CYS A 598 -11.65 15.97 -12.04
C CYS A 598 -10.69 16.66 -11.05
N VAL A 599 -11.05 17.84 -10.52
CA VAL A 599 -10.25 18.53 -9.50
C VAL A 599 -10.06 17.66 -8.27
N LEU A 600 -11.12 17.02 -7.78
CA LEU A 600 -11.06 16.12 -6.63
C LEU A 600 -10.14 14.91 -6.91
N ALA A 601 -10.39 14.21 -8.01
CA ALA A 601 -9.61 13.03 -8.41
C ALA A 601 -8.12 13.38 -8.60
N HIS A 602 -7.82 14.49 -9.27
CA HIS A 602 -6.45 14.96 -9.49
C HIS A 602 -5.75 15.37 -8.19
N SER A 603 -6.48 15.89 -7.19
CA SER A 603 -5.90 16.25 -5.89
C SER A 603 -5.31 15.05 -5.15
N ILE A 604 -5.85 13.86 -5.40
CA ILE A 604 -5.34 12.57 -4.90
C ILE A 604 -4.57 11.80 -5.99
N GLY A 605 -4.34 12.46 -7.15
CA GLY A 605 -3.57 11.96 -8.29
C GLY A 605 -4.20 10.80 -9.02
N VAL A 606 -5.51 10.66 -8.97
CA VAL A 606 -6.30 9.69 -9.74
C VAL A 606 -6.66 10.29 -11.08
N ARG A 607 -6.44 9.56 -12.18
CA ARG A 607 -6.85 9.97 -13.52
C ARG A 607 -8.35 9.78 -13.72
N VAL A 608 -8.96 10.63 -14.56
CA VAL A 608 -10.38 10.57 -14.88
C VAL A 608 -10.57 10.24 -16.36
N ILE A 609 -11.30 9.17 -16.64
CA ILE A 609 -11.58 8.67 -17.99
C ILE A 609 -13.08 8.82 -18.25
N ALA A 610 -13.45 9.37 -19.39
CA ALA A 610 -14.84 9.50 -19.79
C ALA A 610 -15.31 8.26 -20.57
N GLU A 611 -16.42 7.65 -20.15
CA GLU A 611 -17.06 6.52 -20.82
C GLU A 611 -18.16 6.95 -21.79
N GLY A 612 -18.38 6.14 -22.82
CA GLY A 612 -19.52 6.28 -23.72
C GLY A 612 -19.52 7.56 -24.55
N VAL A 613 -18.36 8.16 -24.81
CA VAL A 613 -18.23 9.31 -25.70
C VAL A 613 -18.77 8.95 -27.07
N SER A 614 -19.81 9.64 -27.52
CA SER A 614 -20.58 9.28 -28.71
C SER A 614 -20.38 10.23 -29.91
N SER A 615 -19.93 11.44 -29.66
CA SER A 615 -19.79 12.48 -30.67
C SER A 615 -18.46 13.23 -30.59
N ASP A 616 -18.06 13.85 -31.71
CA ASP A 616 -16.91 14.75 -31.74
C ASP A 616 -17.14 16.01 -30.88
N ALA A 617 -18.39 16.48 -30.73
CA ALA A 617 -18.71 17.62 -29.89
C ALA A 617 -18.42 17.34 -28.42
N GLU A 618 -18.87 16.19 -27.92
CA GLU A 618 -18.52 15.71 -26.55
C GLU A 618 -17.01 15.58 -26.38
N ARG A 619 -16.34 14.91 -27.32
CA ARG A 619 -14.89 14.66 -27.30
C ARG A 619 -14.05 15.94 -27.20
N LEU A 620 -14.46 17.01 -27.89
CA LEU A 620 -13.71 18.28 -27.93
C LEU A 620 -13.77 19.08 -26.64
N VAL A 621 -14.85 18.93 -25.85
CA VAL A 621 -15.06 19.68 -24.60
C VAL A 621 -14.37 19.01 -23.40
N LEU A 622 -14.27 17.69 -23.40
CA LEU A 622 -13.78 16.90 -22.27
C LEU A 622 -12.39 17.30 -21.74
N PRO A 623 -11.38 17.58 -22.56
CA PRO A 623 -10.07 18.01 -22.06
C PRO A 623 -10.12 19.31 -21.26
N ALA A 624 -10.95 20.28 -21.67
CA ALA A 624 -11.14 21.55 -20.97
C ALA A 624 -11.87 21.40 -19.62
N LEU A 625 -12.53 20.26 -19.40
CA LEU A 625 -13.18 19.90 -18.15
C LEU A 625 -12.26 19.13 -17.20
N GLY A 626 -11.05 18.75 -17.65
CA GLY A 626 -10.07 18.05 -16.84
C GLY A 626 -10.06 16.53 -17.02
N ILE A 627 -10.69 16.00 -18.08
CA ILE A 627 -10.63 14.57 -18.42
C ILE A 627 -9.24 14.21 -18.94
N ASP A 628 -8.70 13.09 -18.48
CA ASP A 628 -7.38 12.57 -18.86
C ASP A 628 -7.44 11.51 -19.98
N GLY A 629 -8.57 10.83 -20.10
CA GLY A 629 -8.76 9.79 -21.10
C GLY A 629 -10.23 9.63 -21.50
N MET A 630 -10.47 8.94 -22.60
CA MET A 630 -11.82 8.76 -23.11
C MET A 630 -11.98 7.44 -23.90
N THR A 631 -13.17 6.85 -23.81
CA THR A 631 -13.60 5.66 -24.55
C THR A 631 -15.05 5.80 -25.00
N GLY A 632 -15.41 5.12 -26.08
CA GLY A 632 -16.76 5.10 -26.61
C GLY A 632 -16.84 5.09 -28.14
N PRO A 633 -18.05 5.03 -28.70
CA PRO A 633 -18.24 4.94 -30.17
C PRO A 633 -17.69 6.14 -30.96
N GLY A 634 -17.59 7.31 -30.32
CA GLY A 634 -17.00 8.52 -30.93
C GLY A 634 -15.49 8.60 -30.83
N VAL A 635 -14.85 7.66 -30.14
CA VAL A 635 -13.39 7.63 -29.96
C VAL A 635 -12.75 6.78 -31.04
N ARG A 636 -11.81 7.38 -31.79
CA ARG A 636 -11.05 6.68 -32.84
C ARG A 636 -9.58 6.58 -32.43
N TYR A 637 -9.04 5.39 -32.55
CA TYR A 637 -7.61 5.14 -32.39
C TYR A 637 -7.03 4.66 -33.73
N VAL A 638 -6.02 5.35 -34.22
CA VAL A 638 -5.26 4.96 -35.41
C VAL A 638 -3.93 4.44 -34.89
N GLY A 639 -3.77 3.11 -34.85
CA GLY A 639 -2.55 2.47 -34.38
C GLY A 639 -1.32 2.88 -35.18
N PRO A 640 -0.12 2.82 -34.61
CA PRO A 640 1.13 3.13 -35.28
C PRO A 640 1.29 2.18 -36.49
N GLY A 641 1.12 2.68 -37.70
CA GLY A 641 1.33 1.94 -38.95
C GLY A 641 0.20 1.96 -39.98
N LYS A 642 -0.87 2.71 -39.77
CA LYS A 642 -1.95 2.96 -40.76
C LYS A 642 -2.20 4.47 -40.90
N ALA A 643 -1.19 5.20 -41.30
CA ALA A 643 -1.31 6.56 -41.83
C ALA A 643 -1.17 6.55 -43.36
#